data_f0fd0e6347b1ab82d5a30d5f46e816c2
#
_entry.id   f0fd0e6347b1ab82d5a30d5f46e816c2
#
_cell.length_a   1.000
_cell.length_b   1.000
_cell.length_c   1.000
_cell.angle_alpha   90.00
_cell.angle_beta   90.00
_cell.angle_gamma   90.00
#
_symmetry.space_group_name_H-M   'P 1'
#
loop_
_entity.id
_entity.type
_entity.pdbx_description
1 polymer ?
#
loop_
_entity_poly.entity_id
_entity_poly.type
_entity_poly.pdbx_seq_one_letter_code
_entity_poly.pdbx_strand_id
1 'polypeptide(L)'
;MSTPSNLENKTVEASVQYESMTGVVERLTFHSEESGYTIARLKREKAKELTTIVGSFANIQAGQTLQLTGFWRDHPQYGAQFNVTQYKETKPATLTGLEKYLGSGLIKGVGPVTAKRIVAHFGLDTLEVIENQIERLVEVKGIAKKRIDKIQAAWVAQKAIKEVMVFLQGHGVSTTYAVKIFKQYGERSIATVTHNPYQLAADIYGIGFLTADKIAYNLGVSPDSEFRYRAGLVHVLSEAAEDGHCYLPQPELVELALKLLTTESHEPEKETIALAKRGVAQRCCDSGALASLRASAQIALVIEQMQKSKELLVESSVGETPLCYKPSFFHTEQNLAQLLHQHLTHSVSVDLPRVQNWIERFTQSRGIELSQQQQQAVVMAASSRVMVLTGGPGCGKTFTTHTIVSLWKAMGKSIALAAPTGRAAQRLGEMTGMEAKTLHRLLEFDPRTMGFKRDGDNLLPYQAIVVDEASMLDLFLAHSLLKAIPKDAQLLLVGDVDQLPSVGPGNVLCDLINSTRVPVVRLTQVFRQAAKSAIVTAAHQINSGQYPTIEPISNTPRSDCLWHGGGHQPEHGVQVICELIEDLIPQLGFNPANDVQVLCPMTRGVVGTRNLNRVLQQLINPPTPDKVEIIRGGSVLRVGDRVIQQTNDYQREVFNGDMGVVTAIDTTEQEVIVQYQERSVTYDYADLNEIALAWSVSIHKSQGSEYPVVILPLYMQHYLMLSRNLLYTGLTRAKKLAIVIGAKKAIAIALHSTDKQQRYTQLQQRLIQIA
;
A
#
# COMPACT_ATOMS: atom_id res chain seq x y z
N MET A 1 30.82 1.62 -53.77
CA MET A 1 29.47 1.48 -54.36
C MET A 1 28.59 0.72 -53.36
N SER A 2 27.43 1.31 -53.12
CA SER A 2 26.28 0.76 -52.39
C SER A 2 26.32 0.78 -50.87
N THR A 3 25.83 1.86 -50.30
CA THR A 3 25.30 2.02 -48.93
C THR A 3 23.99 1.27 -48.75
N PRO A 4 23.70 0.68 -47.58
CA PRO A 4 22.35 0.31 -47.21
C PRO A 4 21.71 1.41 -46.37
N SER A 5 20.49 1.69 -46.75
CA SER A 5 19.55 2.67 -46.28
C SER A 5 19.14 2.53 -44.83
N ASN A 6 19.07 3.68 -44.14
CA ASN A 6 18.36 3.93 -42.87
C ASN A 6 16.91 3.47 -42.96
N LEU A 7 16.52 2.56 -42.08
CA LEU A 7 15.14 2.33 -41.67
C LEU A 7 14.88 3.13 -40.40
N GLU A 8 14.30 4.30 -40.58
CA GLU A 8 13.70 5.09 -39.51
C GLU A 8 12.52 4.33 -38.89
N ASN A 9 12.68 3.89 -37.66
CA ASN A 9 11.57 3.48 -36.82
C ASN A 9 10.72 4.72 -36.46
N LYS A 10 9.66 4.95 -37.22
CA LYS A 10 8.57 5.83 -36.79
C LYS A 10 7.76 5.14 -35.73
N THR A 11 8.01 5.48 -34.47
CA THR A 11 7.03 5.29 -33.38
C THR A 11 5.83 6.18 -33.68
N VAL A 12 4.74 5.56 -34.13
CA VAL A 12 3.43 6.22 -34.28
C VAL A 12 2.86 6.37 -32.86
N GLU A 13 3.06 7.52 -32.26
CA GLU A 13 2.19 7.98 -31.17
C GLU A 13 0.82 8.21 -31.78
N ALA A 14 -0.13 7.31 -31.52
CA ALA A 14 -1.52 7.51 -31.86
C ALA A 14 -2.04 8.71 -31.06
N SER A 15 -2.17 9.85 -31.71
CA SER A 15 -2.80 11.04 -31.14
C SER A 15 -4.25 10.68 -30.79
N VAL A 16 -4.58 10.68 -29.51
CA VAL A 16 -5.96 10.46 -29.03
C VAL A 16 -6.83 11.61 -29.57
N GLN A 17 -7.74 11.29 -30.48
CA GLN A 17 -8.63 12.27 -31.08
C GLN A 17 -9.79 12.52 -30.09
N TYR A 18 -9.84 13.71 -29.50
CA TYR A 18 -10.93 14.12 -28.63
C TYR A 18 -12.13 14.56 -29.46
N GLU A 19 -13.30 14.07 -29.09
CA GLU A 19 -14.58 14.40 -29.71
C GLU A 19 -15.54 14.98 -28.65
N SER A 20 -16.51 15.78 -29.13
CA SER A 20 -17.59 16.28 -28.30
C SER A 20 -18.93 15.70 -28.78
N MET A 21 -19.76 15.23 -27.85
CA MET A 21 -21.09 14.72 -28.16
C MET A 21 -22.12 15.19 -27.15
N THR A 22 -23.37 15.30 -27.61
CA THR A 22 -24.52 15.64 -26.73
C THR A 22 -25.56 14.53 -26.80
N GLY A 23 -26.15 14.22 -25.66
CA GLY A 23 -27.20 13.20 -25.58
C GLY A 23 -27.88 13.16 -24.21
N VAL A 24 -28.95 12.39 -24.13
CA VAL A 24 -29.71 12.16 -22.90
C VAL A 24 -29.30 10.81 -22.29
N VAL A 25 -29.03 10.78 -21.00
CA VAL A 25 -28.75 9.55 -20.26
C VAL A 25 -30.03 8.73 -20.19
N GLU A 26 -30.09 7.60 -20.85
CA GLU A 26 -31.27 6.74 -20.88
C GLU A 26 -31.35 5.88 -19.62
N ARG A 27 -30.22 5.25 -19.22
CA ARG A 27 -30.09 4.45 -18.00
C ARG A 27 -28.65 4.40 -17.52
N LEU A 28 -28.47 4.21 -16.22
CA LEU A 28 -27.20 3.85 -15.60
C LEU A 28 -27.04 2.33 -15.64
N THR A 29 -25.87 1.86 -16.05
CA THR A 29 -25.50 0.44 -16.00
C THR A 29 -24.71 0.15 -14.74
N PHE A 30 -23.85 1.11 -14.34
CA PHE A 30 -23.05 1.04 -13.11
C PHE A 30 -22.76 2.45 -12.60
N HIS A 31 -22.78 2.64 -11.29
CA HIS A 31 -22.37 3.89 -10.63
C HIS A 31 -21.77 3.60 -9.27
N SER A 32 -20.54 4.05 -9.06
CA SER A 32 -19.88 4.01 -7.75
C SER A 32 -20.11 5.34 -7.04
N GLU A 33 -20.81 5.31 -5.93
CA GLU A 33 -21.04 6.51 -5.11
C GLU A 33 -19.73 7.06 -4.53
N GLU A 34 -18.72 6.21 -4.33
CA GLU A 34 -17.46 6.60 -3.72
C GLU A 34 -16.53 7.35 -4.66
N SER A 35 -16.37 6.89 -5.89
CA SER A 35 -15.46 7.46 -6.89
C SER A 35 -16.16 8.30 -7.96
N GLY A 36 -17.50 8.25 -8.02
CA GLY A 36 -18.30 8.83 -9.10
C GLY A 36 -18.15 8.09 -10.44
N TYR A 37 -17.37 6.98 -10.49
CA TYR A 37 -17.19 6.22 -11.72
C TYR A 37 -18.51 5.63 -12.19
N THR A 38 -18.83 5.88 -13.46
CA THR A 38 -20.14 5.53 -14.01
C THR A 38 -20.00 4.93 -15.39
N ILE A 39 -20.79 3.90 -15.66
CA ILE A 39 -21.10 3.37 -16.99
C ILE A 39 -22.56 3.63 -17.25
N ALA A 40 -22.86 4.39 -18.31
CA ALA A 40 -24.24 4.72 -18.66
C ALA A 40 -24.53 4.56 -20.16
N ARG A 41 -25.79 4.45 -20.50
CA ARG A 41 -26.27 4.41 -21.87
C ARG A 41 -26.83 5.79 -22.25
N LEU A 42 -26.18 6.42 -23.23
CA LEU A 42 -26.53 7.75 -23.73
C LEU A 42 -27.30 7.65 -25.05
N LYS A 43 -28.42 8.35 -25.16
CA LYS A 43 -29.19 8.47 -26.41
C LYS A 43 -28.81 9.78 -27.10
N ARG A 44 -28.15 9.70 -28.25
CA ARG A 44 -27.82 10.86 -29.09
C ARG A 44 -28.99 11.27 -29.96
N GLU A 45 -29.14 12.55 -30.27
CA GLU A 45 -30.30 13.12 -30.98
C GLU A 45 -30.59 12.52 -32.35
N LYS A 46 -29.67 11.91 -33.04
CA LYS A 46 -29.89 11.35 -34.38
C LYS A 46 -29.45 9.87 -34.52
N ALA A 47 -29.07 9.23 -33.44
CA ALA A 47 -28.63 7.84 -33.46
C ALA A 47 -29.74 6.88 -33.06
N LYS A 48 -29.88 5.78 -33.79
CA LYS A 48 -30.83 4.69 -33.45
C LYS A 48 -30.34 3.84 -32.26
N GLU A 49 -29.04 3.75 -32.08
CA GLU A 49 -28.40 2.95 -31.03
C GLU A 49 -27.93 3.80 -29.84
N LEU A 50 -28.00 3.21 -28.65
CA LEU A 50 -27.51 3.82 -27.43
C LEU A 50 -25.98 3.75 -27.37
N THR A 51 -25.33 4.87 -27.10
CA THR A 51 -23.88 4.95 -26.92
C THR A 51 -23.51 4.63 -25.48
N THR A 52 -22.56 3.71 -25.27
CA THR A 52 -22.00 3.48 -23.94
C THR A 52 -21.02 4.59 -23.60
N ILE A 53 -21.26 5.28 -22.50
CA ILE A 53 -20.35 6.30 -21.96
C ILE A 53 -19.74 5.79 -20.66
N VAL A 54 -18.45 6.07 -20.47
CA VAL A 54 -17.68 5.67 -19.30
C VAL A 54 -16.91 6.88 -18.78
N GLY A 55 -17.04 7.19 -17.50
CA GLY A 55 -16.34 8.33 -16.91
C GLY A 55 -16.71 8.54 -15.44
N SER A 56 -16.13 9.55 -14.81
CA SER A 56 -16.50 9.94 -13.45
C SER A 56 -17.47 11.11 -13.48
N PHE A 57 -18.61 10.94 -12.81
CA PHE A 57 -19.68 11.94 -12.73
C PHE A 57 -20.05 12.15 -11.26
N ALA A 58 -20.25 13.41 -10.87
CA ALA A 58 -20.58 13.74 -9.49
C ALA A 58 -21.95 13.25 -9.06
N ASN A 59 -22.90 13.37 -9.96
CA ASN A 59 -24.29 12.98 -9.71
C ASN A 59 -24.97 12.81 -11.06
N ILE A 60 -24.82 11.63 -11.65
CA ILE A 60 -25.42 11.30 -12.94
C ILE A 60 -26.70 10.52 -12.74
N GLN A 61 -27.75 10.87 -13.49
CA GLN A 61 -29.04 10.19 -13.41
C GLN A 61 -29.69 10.03 -14.78
N ALA A 62 -30.57 9.04 -14.90
CA ALA A 62 -31.35 8.86 -16.11
C ALA A 62 -32.22 10.12 -16.38
N GLY A 63 -32.27 10.57 -17.63
CA GLY A 63 -33.00 11.76 -18.07
C GLY A 63 -32.18 13.03 -18.13
N GLN A 64 -30.95 13.07 -17.62
CA GLN A 64 -30.06 14.23 -17.77
C GLN A 64 -29.57 14.37 -19.22
N THR A 65 -29.54 15.59 -19.71
CA THR A 65 -28.92 15.92 -20.99
C THR A 65 -27.49 16.39 -20.73
N LEU A 66 -26.53 15.67 -21.33
CA LEU A 66 -25.13 15.91 -21.12
C LEU A 66 -24.46 16.27 -22.44
N GLN A 67 -23.62 17.30 -22.40
CA GLN A 67 -22.59 17.56 -23.40
C GLN A 67 -21.29 16.99 -22.87
N LEU A 68 -20.72 16.04 -23.61
CA LEU A 68 -19.57 15.24 -23.20
C LEU A 68 -18.39 15.56 -24.11
N THR A 69 -17.22 15.65 -23.51
CA THR A 69 -15.94 15.68 -24.24
C THR A 69 -15.12 14.49 -23.82
N GLY A 70 -14.56 13.76 -24.78
CA GLY A 70 -13.83 12.53 -24.52
C GLY A 70 -13.29 11.90 -25.80
N PHE A 71 -12.96 10.64 -25.72
CA PHE A 71 -12.42 9.86 -26.82
C PHE A 71 -13.03 8.47 -26.89
N TRP A 72 -13.07 7.91 -28.08
CA TRP A 72 -13.52 6.55 -28.28
C TRP A 72 -12.45 5.55 -27.89
N ARG A 73 -12.89 4.49 -27.23
CA ARG A 73 -12.05 3.33 -26.90
C ARG A 73 -12.85 2.06 -27.16
N ASP A 74 -12.27 1.15 -27.92
CA ASP A 74 -12.87 -0.17 -28.10
C ASP A 74 -12.59 -1.03 -26.86
N HIS A 75 -13.68 -1.48 -26.26
CA HIS A 75 -13.61 -2.44 -25.16
C HIS A 75 -13.74 -3.85 -25.77
N PRO A 76 -12.81 -4.78 -25.47
CA PRO A 76 -12.78 -6.11 -26.11
C PRO A 76 -14.09 -6.89 -26.00
N GLN A 77 -14.85 -6.68 -24.92
CA GLN A 77 -16.08 -7.40 -24.63
C GLN A 77 -17.36 -6.57 -24.88
N TYR A 78 -17.29 -5.25 -24.71
CA TYR A 78 -18.48 -4.39 -24.76
C TYR A 78 -18.50 -3.44 -25.98
N GLY A 79 -17.55 -3.63 -26.92
CA GLY A 79 -17.45 -2.81 -28.13
C GLY A 79 -17.04 -1.37 -27.86
N ALA A 80 -17.35 -0.49 -28.80
CA ALA A 80 -16.96 0.92 -28.74
C ALA A 80 -17.62 1.63 -27.56
N GLN A 81 -16.79 2.24 -26.70
CA GLN A 81 -17.19 3.03 -25.55
C GLN A 81 -16.62 4.45 -25.67
N PHE A 82 -17.39 5.43 -25.27
CA PHE A 82 -16.91 6.81 -25.21
C PHE A 82 -16.42 7.13 -23.80
N ASN A 83 -15.09 7.28 -23.67
CA ASN A 83 -14.46 7.64 -22.41
C ASN A 83 -14.56 9.15 -22.20
N VAL A 84 -15.32 9.56 -21.20
CA VAL A 84 -15.63 10.95 -20.89
C VAL A 84 -14.51 11.52 -20.01
N THR A 85 -13.88 12.60 -20.48
CA THR A 85 -12.89 13.36 -19.72
C THR A 85 -13.49 14.59 -19.07
N GLN A 86 -14.48 15.22 -19.75
CA GLN A 86 -15.22 16.36 -19.24
C GLN A 86 -16.69 16.25 -19.62
N TYR A 87 -17.55 16.76 -18.76
CA TYR A 87 -18.97 16.83 -19.07
C TYR A 87 -19.57 18.14 -18.58
N LYS A 88 -20.61 18.58 -19.29
CA LYS A 88 -21.44 19.71 -18.91
C LYS A 88 -22.91 19.30 -19.00
N GLU A 89 -23.64 19.50 -17.92
CA GLU A 89 -25.08 19.29 -17.93
C GLU A 89 -25.78 20.44 -18.66
N THR A 90 -26.66 20.10 -19.58
CA THR A 90 -27.49 21.08 -20.31
C THR A 90 -28.94 20.90 -19.89
N LYS A 91 -29.71 22.01 -19.86
CA LYS A 91 -31.14 21.94 -19.51
C LYS A 91 -31.86 21.00 -20.49
N PRO A 92 -32.77 20.12 -20.02
CA PRO A 92 -33.54 19.28 -20.91
C PRO A 92 -34.41 20.14 -21.84
N ALA A 93 -34.30 19.94 -23.13
CA ALA A 93 -35.01 20.70 -24.15
C ALA A 93 -36.39 20.13 -24.49
N THR A 94 -36.79 19.00 -23.92
CA THR A 94 -38.04 18.29 -24.24
C THR A 94 -38.84 18.00 -22.96
N LEU A 95 -40.16 17.96 -23.07
CA LEU A 95 -41.07 17.64 -21.94
C LEU A 95 -40.75 16.26 -21.35
N THR A 96 -40.49 15.26 -22.19
CA THR A 96 -40.09 13.89 -21.75
C THR A 96 -38.76 13.89 -21.03
N GLY A 97 -37.81 14.72 -21.46
CA GLY A 97 -36.51 14.91 -20.79
C GLY A 97 -36.69 15.53 -19.40
N LEU A 98 -37.55 16.54 -19.28
CA LEU A 98 -37.91 17.18 -18.01
C LEU A 98 -38.62 16.21 -17.03
N GLU A 99 -39.54 15.39 -17.52
CA GLU A 99 -40.20 14.36 -16.72
C GLU A 99 -39.22 13.36 -16.15
N LYS A 100 -38.30 12.83 -16.98
CA LYS A 100 -37.27 11.89 -16.57
C LYS A 100 -36.26 12.55 -15.61
N TYR A 101 -35.84 13.77 -15.90
CA TYR A 101 -34.93 14.54 -15.07
C TYR A 101 -35.48 14.76 -13.65
N LEU A 102 -36.69 15.27 -13.53
CA LEU A 102 -37.31 15.50 -12.23
C LEU A 102 -37.69 14.20 -11.50
N GLY A 103 -38.09 13.18 -12.26
CA GLY A 103 -38.48 11.87 -11.72
C GLY A 103 -37.38 10.92 -11.40
N SER A 104 -36.13 11.27 -11.68
CA SER A 104 -34.94 10.42 -11.53
C SER A 104 -34.52 10.13 -10.07
N GLY A 105 -35.16 10.81 -9.09
CA GLY A 105 -34.75 10.74 -7.67
C GLY A 105 -33.78 11.84 -7.25
N LEU A 106 -33.31 12.64 -8.19
CA LEU A 106 -32.42 13.80 -7.97
C LEU A 106 -32.99 14.79 -6.93
N ILE A 107 -34.31 15.02 -7.00
CA ILE A 107 -35.00 15.94 -6.13
C ILE A 107 -35.83 15.13 -5.12
N LYS A 108 -35.34 15.04 -3.88
CA LYS A 108 -36.06 14.35 -2.81
C LYS A 108 -37.48 14.94 -2.66
N GLY A 109 -38.48 14.09 -2.89
CA GLY A 109 -39.91 14.50 -2.86
C GLY A 109 -40.57 14.55 -4.23
N VAL A 110 -39.82 14.39 -5.34
CA VAL A 110 -40.36 14.32 -6.70
C VAL A 110 -40.07 12.93 -7.26
N GLY A 111 -41.07 12.04 -7.22
CA GLY A 111 -41.01 10.75 -7.91
C GLY A 111 -41.57 10.86 -9.34
N PRO A 112 -41.50 9.81 -10.17
CA PRO A 112 -41.89 9.84 -11.60
C PRO A 112 -43.31 10.34 -11.85
N VAL A 113 -44.27 9.95 -11.00
CA VAL A 113 -45.65 10.38 -11.10
C VAL A 113 -45.79 11.87 -10.79
N THR A 114 -45.06 12.37 -9.80
CA THR A 114 -45.10 13.79 -9.41
C THR A 114 -44.39 14.64 -10.47
N ALA A 115 -43.23 14.19 -10.99
CA ALA A 115 -42.53 14.85 -12.09
C ALA A 115 -43.43 15.03 -13.31
N LYS A 116 -44.15 13.98 -13.71
CA LYS A 116 -45.10 14.02 -14.82
C LYS A 116 -46.23 15.05 -14.60
N ARG A 117 -46.74 15.17 -13.38
CA ARG A 117 -47.76 16.17 -13.04
C ARG A 117 -47.21 17.59 -13.08
N ILE A 118 -46.02 17.82 -12.56
CA ILE A 118 -45.37 19.14 -12.57
C ILE A 118 -45.13 19.59 -14.00
N VAL A 119 -44.52 18.72 -14.82
CA VAL A 119 -44.18 19.01 -16.23
C VAL A 119 -45.45 19.19 -17.07
N ALA A 120 -46.53 18.42 -16.81
CA ALA A 120 -47.79 18.59 -17.48
C ALA A 120 -48.47 19.96 -17.16
N HIS A 121 -48.21 20.52 -15.97
CA HIS A 121 -48.79 21.81 -15.54
C HIS A 121 -47.98 23.01 -16.05
N PHE A 122 -46.64 22.96 -15.95
CA PHE A 122 -45.76 24.10 -16.26
C PHE A 122 -45.03 23.99 -17.61
N GLY A 123 -45.11 22.84 -18.28
CA GLY A 123 -44.46 22.65 -19.57
C GLY A 123 -42.95 22.84 -19.51
N LEU A 124 -42.39 23.56 -20.47
CA LEU A 124 -40.93 23.85 -20.56
C LEU A 124 -40.46 24.83 -19.48
N ASP A 125 -41.39 25.62 -18.87
CA ASP A 125 -41.04 26.58 -17.83
C ASP A 125 -40.89 25.93 -16.45
N THR A 126 -41.02 24.60 -16.36
CA THR A 126 -40.96 23.83 -15.12
C THR A 126 -39.68 24.11 -14.31
N LEU A 127 -38.53 24.16 -14.92
CA LEU A 127 -37.24 24.41 -14.22
C LEU A 127 -37.18 25.87 -13.72
N GLU A 128 -37.66 26.80 -14.50
CA GLU A 128 -37.73 28.24 -14.12
C GLU A 128 -38.65 28.46 -12.93
N VAL A 129 -39.78 27.77 -12.92
CA VAL A 129 -40.71 27.81 -11.78
C VAL A 129 -40.11 27.22 -10.53
N ILE A 130 -39.39 26.08 -10.63
CA ILE A 130 -38.71 25.47 -9.48
C ILE A 130 -37.56 26.37 -8.98
N GLU A 131 -36.87 27.06 -9.89
CA GLU A 131 -35.71 27.90 -9.55
C GLU A 131 -36.10 29.25 -8.95
N ASN A 132 -37.13 29.91 -9.52
CA ASN A 132 -37.44 31.30 -9.22
C ASN A 132 -38.83 31.51 -8.56
N GLN A 133 -39.74 30.55 -8.68
CA GLN A 133 -41.15 30.69 -8.28
C GLN A 133 -41.69 29.41 -7.62
N ILE A 134 -40.86 28.76 -6.77
CA ILE A 134 -41.13 27.41 -6.24
C ILE A 134 -42.48 27.29 -5.51
N GLU A 135 -43.01 28.40 -4.96
CA GLU A 135 -44.29 28.43 -4.28
C GLU A 135 -45.46 28.08 -5.21
N ARG A 136 -45.30 28.32 -6.52
CA ARG A 136 -46.32 27.96 -7.52
C ARG A 136 -46.50 26.45 -7.69
N LEU A 137 -45.60 25.63 -7.17
CA LEU A 137 -45.78 24.16 -7.15
C LEU A 137 -47.06 23.75 -6.37
N VAL A 138 -47.65 24.64 -5.55
CA VAL A 138 -48.94 24.40 -4.89
C VAL A 138 -50.08 24.28 -5.89
N GLU A 139 -49.95 24.86 -7.08
CA GLU A 139 -50.93 24.77 -8.17
C GLU A 139 -51.09 23.34 -8.69
N VAL A 140 -50.06 22.46 -8.46
CA VAL A 140 -50.08 21.08 -8.92
C VAL A 140 -50.79 20.18 -7.92
N LYS A 141 -51.84 19.50 -8.36
CA LYS A 141 -52.65 18.62 -7.51
C LYS A 141 -51.78 17.54 -6.82
N GLY A 142 -51.78 17.55 -5.47
CA GLY A 142 -51.05 16.57 -4.64
C GLY A 142 -49.65 17.03 -4.18
N ILE A 143 -49.36 18.33 -4.33
CA ILE A 143 -48.13 18.93 -3.77
C ILE A 143 -48.53 19.88 -2.65
N ALA A 144 -48.30 19.47 -1.40
CA ALA A 144 -48.56 20.29 -0.21
C ALA A 144 -47.30 21.07 0.21
N LYS A 145 -47.45 22.13 1.02
CA LYS A 145 -46.37 23.03 1.47
C LYS A 145 -45.13 22.30 2.02
N LYS A 146 -45.33 21.30 2.88
CA LYS A 146 -44.23 20.47 3.41
C LYS A 146 -43.40 19.73 2.32
N ARG A 147 -44.02 19.48 1.16
CA ARG A 147 -43.34 18.82 0.03
C ARG A 147 -42.59 19.84 -0.81
N ILE A 148 -43.12 21.07 -0.91
CA ILE A 148 -42.41 22.19 -1.55
C ILE A 148 -41.12 22.50 -0.80
N ASP A 149 -41.15 22.57 0.54
CA ASP A 149 -39.98 22.83 1.37
C ASP A 149 -38.88 21.75 1.13
N LYS A 150 -39.28 20.48 0.99
CA LYS A 150 -38.35 19.38 0.67
C LYS A 150 -37.76 19.48 -0.74
N ILE A 151 -38.56 19.87 -1.72
CA ILE A 151 -38.16 20.08 -3.11
C ILE A 151 -37.17 21.25 -3.18
N GLN A 152 -37.45 22.35 -2.47
CA GLN A 152 -36.57 23.51 -2.40
C GLN A 152 -35.22 23.19 -1.81
N ALA A 153 -35.17 22.51 -0.67
CA ALA A 153 -33.94 22.10 -0.03
C ALA A 153 -33.07 21.17 -0.95
N ALA A 154 -33.75 20.24 -1.64
CA ALA A 154 -33.04 19.34 -2.58
C ALA A 154 -32.52 20.09 -3.82
N TRP A 155 -33.24 21.07 -4.33
CA TRP A 155 -32.86 21.92 -5.46
C TRP A 155 -31.64 22.78 -5.14
N VAL A 156 -31.67 23.45 -3.97
CA VAL A 156 -30.53 24.26 -3.48
C VAL A 156 -29.27 23.42 -3.32
N ALA A 157 -29.38 22.21 -2.73
CA ALA A 157 -28.27 21.31 -2.58
C ALA A 157 -27.65 20.87 -3.95
N GLN A 158 -28.51 20.61 -4.94
CA GLN A 158 -28.08 20.29 -6.30
C GLN A 158 -27.33 21.44 -6.99
N LYS A 159 -27.81 22.66 -6.80
CA LYS A 159 -27.16 23.86 -7.34
C LYS A 159 -25.79 24.07 -6.74
N ALA A 160 -25.63 23.89 -5.43
CA ALA A 160 -24.37 24.00 -4.73
C ALA A 160 -23.34 22.95 -5.23
N ILE A 161 -23.77 21.70 -5.44
CA ILE A 161 -22.90 20.66 -6.02
C ILE A 161 -22.39 21.11 -7.40
N LYS A 162 -23.28 21.60 -8.25
CA LYS A 162 -22.94 22.01 -9.61
C LYS A 162 -21.96 23.18 -9.63
N GLU A 163 -22.15 24.18 -8.79
CA GLU A 163 -21.26 25.33 -8.66
C GLU A 163 -19.85 24.90 -8.23
N VAL A 164 -19.74 24.03 -7.21
CA VAL A 164 -18.46 23.48 -6.75
C VAL A 164 -17.76 22.69 -7.86
N MET A 165 -18.51 21.84 -8.59
CA MET A 165 -17.94 21.05 -9.67
C MET A 165 -17.43 21.90 -10.82
N VAL A 166 -18.19 22.92 -11.25
CA VAL A 166 -17.79 23.86 -12.31
C VAL A 166 -16.54 24.63 -11.89
N PHE A 167 -16.51 25.12 -10.65
CA PHE A 167 -15.36 25.84 -10.11
C PHE A 167 -14.10 24.96 -10.12
N LEU A 168 -14.17 23.77 -9.54
CA LEU A 168 -13.02 22.87 -9.42
C LEU A 168 -12.52 22.41 -10.80
N GLN A 169 -13.42 22.06 -11.72
CA GLN A 169 -13.04 21.67 -13.08
C GLN A 169 -12.42 22.83 -13.85
N GLY A 170 -12.94 24.06 -13.67
CA GLY A 170 -12.37 25.28 -14.26
C GLY A 170 -10.92 25.54 -13.83
N HIS A 171 -10.53 25.04 -12.66
CA HIS A 171 -9.16 25.11 -12.14
C HIS A 171 -8.36 23.82 -12.32
N GLY A 172 -8.76 22.96 -13.27
CA GLY A 172 -7.99 21.76 -13.66
C GLY A 172 -8.09 20.57 -12.70
N VAL A 173 -9.03 20.60 -11.76
CA VAL A 173 -9.31 19.46 -10.88
C VAL A 173 -10.12 18.42 -11.63
N SER A 174 -9.65 17.16 -11.64
CA SER A 174 -10.40 16.07 -12.27
C SER A 174 -11.75 15.86 -11.58
N THR A 175 -12.73 15.34 -12.33
CA THR A 175 -14.07 15.05 -11.80
C THR A 175 -14.02 14.15 -10.55
N THR A 176 -13.16 13.13 -10.56
CA THR A 176 -12.98 12.19 -9.43
C THR A 176 -12.55 12.91 -8.16
N TYR A 177 -11.58 13.82 -8.26
CA TYR A 177 -11.14 14.62 -7.11
C TYR A 177 -12.19 15.63 -6.67
N ALA A 178 -12.89 16.26 -7.62
CA ALA A 178 -13.95 17.22 -7.31
C ALA A 178 -15.11 16.56 -6.52
N VAL A 179 -15.46 15.31 -6.86
CA VAL A 179 -16.44 14.51 -6.08
C VAL A 179 -15.95 14.27 -4.65
N LYS A 180 -14.70 13.85 -4.47
CA LYS A 180 -14.10 13.61 -3.14
C LYS A 180 -14.06 14.90 -2.32
N ILE A 181 -13.66 16.02 -2.93
CA ILE A 181 -13.61 17.36 -2.29
C ILE A 181 -14.99 17.78 -1.82
N PHE A 182 -16.01 17.63 -2.69
CA PHE A 182 -17.38 17.96 -2.31
C PHE A 182 -17.92 17.06 -1.19
N LYS A 183 -17.63 15.76 -1.21
CA LYS A 183 -18.02 14.84 -0.12
C LYS A 183 -17.43 15.26 1.22
N GLN A 184 -16.17 15.71 1.22
CA GLN A 184 -15.45 16.09 2.45
C GLN A 184 -15.93 17.43 3.02
N TYR A 185 -16.10 18.45 2.17
CA TYR A 185 -16.33 19.83 2.62
C TYR A 185 -17.73 20.38 2.31
N GLY A 186 -18.51 19.69 1.47
CA GLY A 186 -19.85 20.14 1.05
C GLY A 186 -19.80 21.52 0.39
N GLU A 187 -20.68 22.42 0.81
CA GLU A 187 -20.78 23.81 0.32
C GLU A 187 -19.51 24.64 0.61
N ARG A 188 -18.72 24.27 1.62
CA ARG A 188 -17.46 24.94 1.96
C ARG A 188 -16.30 24.60 1.03
N SER A 189 -16.49 23.69 0.07
CA SER A 189 -15.43 23.22 -0.84
C SER A 189 -14.69 24.37 -1.54
N ILE A 190 -15.41 25.33 -2.12
CA ILE A 190 -14.83 26.49 -2.82
C ILE A 190 -14.01 27.34 -1.86
N ALA A 191 -14.60 27.71 -0.71
CA ALA A 191 -13.93 28.53 0.28
C ALA A 191 -12.64 27.86 0.82
N THR A 192 -12.71 26.57 1.15
CA THR A 192 -11.56 25.81 1.65
C THR A 192 -10.45 25.72 0.61
N VAL A 193 -10.79 25.35 -0.63
CA VAL A 193 -9.80 25.18 -1.71
C VAL A 193 -9.17 26.51 -2.13
N THR A 194 -9.95 27.61 -2.10
CA THR A 194 -9.43 28.94 -2.42
C THR A 194 -8.54 29.49 -1.30
N HIS A 195 -8.89 29.22 -0.03
CA HIS A 195 -8.10 29.70 1.12
C HIS A 195 -6.79 28.94 1.28
N ASN A 196 -6.86 27.61 1.28
CA ASN A 196 -5.71 26.72 1.42
C ASN A 196 -5.88 25.44 0.62
N PRO A 197 -5.45 25.39 -0.64
CA PRO A 197 -5.57 24.18 -1.47
C PRO A 197 -4.75 23.00 -0.93
N TYR A 198 -3.71 23.23 -0.14
CA TYR A 198 -2.88 22.17 0.44
C TYR A 198 -3.57 21.39 1.57
N GLN A 199 -4.65 21.93 2.13
CA GLN A 199 -5.48 21.19 3.09
C GLN A 199 -6.09 19.93 2.46
N LEU A 200 -6.29 19.92 1.14
CA LEU A 200 -6.75 18.75 0.41
C LEU A 200 -5.82 17.54 0.58
N ALA A 201 -4.51 17.79 0.65
CA ALA A 201 -3.52 16.72 0.83
C ALA A 201 -3.53 16.11 2.24
N ALA A 202 -3.98 16.89 3.23
CA ALA A 202 -4.12 16.41 4.61
C ALA A 202 -5.43 15.63 4.83
N ASP A 203 -6.54 16.10 4.21
CA ASP A 203 -7.89 15.66 4.57
C ASP A 203 -8.47 14.60 3.62
N ILE A 204 -7.92 14.46 2.38
CA ILE A 204 -8.52 13.61 1.35
C ILE A 204 -7.53 12.54 0.87
N TYR A 205 -7.85 11.29 1.20
CA TYR A 205 -7.04 10.16 0.74
C TYR A 205 -6.95 10.10 -0.80
N GLY A 206 -5.70 10.04 -1.29
CA GLY A 206 -5.38 10.00 -2.72
C GLY A 206 -5.16 11.37 -3.37
N ILE A 207 -5.27 12.49 -2.62
CA ILE A 207 -4.77 13.80 -3.04
C ILE A 207 -3.45 14.03 -2.28
N GLY A 208 -2.33 13.87 -2.97
CA GLY A 208 -1.00 14.16 -2.42
C GLY A 208 -0.60 15.63 -2.64
N PHE A 209 0.58 16.01 -2.10
CA PHE A 209 1.15 17.36 -2.25
C PHE A 209 1.21 17.80 -3.72
N LEU A 210 1.71 16.98 -4.63
CA LEU A 210 1.86 17.32 -6.05
C LEU A 210 0.53 17.67 -6.72
N THR A 211 -0.53 16.95 -6.37
CA THR A 211 -1.89 17.23 -6.89
C THR A 211 -2.43 18.53 -6.30
N ALA A 212 -2.24 18.75 -5.00
CA ALA A 212 -2.63 19.98 -4.32
C ALA A 212 -1.85 21.20 -4.85
N ASP A 213 -0.55 21.03 -5.13
CA ASP A 213 0.32 22.07 -5.70
C ASP A 213 -0.12 22.50 -7.12
N LYS A 214 -0.54 21.53 -7.96
CA LYS A 214 -1.16 21.82 -9.27
C LYS A 214 -2.44 22.63 -9.13
N ILE A 215 -3.30 22.27 -8.17
CA ILE A 215 -4.54 22.98 -7.91
C ILE A 215 -4.23 24.40 -7.41
N ALA A 216 -3.28 24.55 -6.49
CA ALA A 216 -2.82 25.84 -5.97
C ALA A 216 -2.29 26.75 -7.07
N TYR A 217 -1.47 26.22 -7.97
CA TYR A 217 -0.97 26.94 -9.13
C TYR A 217 -2.09 27.45 -10.03
N ASN A 218 -3.06 26.61 -10.36
CA ASN A 218 -4.20 26.97 -11.20
C ASN A 218 -5.12 28.01 -10.53
N LEU A 219 -5.10 28.09 -9.20
CA LEU A 219 -5.82 29.09 -8.42
C LEU A 219 -5.04 30.41 -8.27
N GLY A 220 -3.81 30.47 -8.77
CA GLY A 220 -2.95 31.64 -8.65
C GLY A 220 -2.32 31.84 -7.27
N VAL A 221 -2.19 30.78 -6.47
CA VAL A 221 -1.48 30.83 -5.19
C VAL A 221 0.00 31.05 -5.46
N SER A 222 0.60 32.00 -4.72
CA SER A 222 2.02 32.33 -4.88
C SER A 222 2.92 31.09 -4.62
N PRO A 223 3.94 30.85 -5.45
CA PRO A 223 4.95 29.83 -5.20
C PRO A 223 5.66 29.98 -3.84
N ASP A 224 5.74 31.20 -3.32
CA ASP A 224 6.33 31.53 -2.03
C ASP A 224 5.31 31.53 -0.87
N SER A 225 4.13 30.94 -1.07
CA SER A 225 3.10 30.83 -0.04
C SER A 225 3.58 30.00 1.14
N GLU A 226 3.35 30.49 2.35
CA GLU A 226 3.62 29.75 3.60
C GLU A 226 2.91 28.40 3.64
N PHE A 227 1.67 28.32 3.12
CA PHE A 227 0.93 27.07 3.02
C PHE A 227 1.66 26.04 2.15
N ARG A 228 2.30 26.47 1.06
CA ARG A 228 3.10 25.61 0.19
C ARG A 228 4.31 25.04 0.92
N TYR A 229 5.06 25.89 1.61
CA TYR A 229 6.22 25.45 2.39
C TYR A 229 5.84 24.50 3.51
N ARG A 230 4.79 24.78 4.27
CA ARG A 230 4.27 23.90 5.33
C ARG A 230 3.88 22.54 4.77
N ALA A 231 3.08 22.50 3.70
CA ALA A 231 2.64 21.27 3.07
C ALA A 231 3.81 20.48 2.47
N GLY A 232 4.78 21.14 1.86
CA GLY A 232 5.99 20.53 1.33
C GLY A 232 6.84 19.86 2.42
N LEU A 233 7.03 20.51 3.56
CA LEU A 233 7.73 19.93 4.72
C LEU A 233 7.01 18.70 5.28
N VAL A 234 5.69 18.76 5.44
CA VAL A 234 4.88 17.62 5.88
C VAL A 234 4.94 16.46 4.87
N HIS A 235 4.96 16.78 3.57
CA HIS A 235 5.09 15.79 2.52
C HIS A 235 6.44 15.08 2.56
N VAL A 236 7.55 15.81 2.64
CA VAL A 236 8.89 15.23 2.75
C VAL A 236 9.02 14.33 3.97
N LEU A 237 8.48 14.75 5.14
CA LEU A 237 8.43 13.88 6.32
C LEU A 237 7.52 12.67 6.14
N SER A 238 6.50 12.76 5.28
CA SER A 238 5.63 11.61 4.97
C SER A 238 6.35 10.60 4.07
N GLU A 239 7.04 11.07 3.03
CA GLU A 239 7.88 10.22 2.17
C GLU A 239 9.00 9.56 2.97
N ALA A 240 9.68 10.31 3.84
CA ALA A 240 10.67 9.75 4.74
C ALA A 240 10.10 8.65 5.65
N ALA A 241 8.84 8.79 6.08
CA ALA A 241 8.16 7.75 6.85
C ALA A 241 7.81 6.51 6.02
N GLU A 242 7.53 6.64 4.72
CA GLU A 242 7.37 5.52 3.79
C GLU A 242 8.70 4.77 3.60
N ASP A 243 9.83 5.47 3.66
CA ASP A 243 11.17 4.87 3.69
C ASP A 243 11.56 4.30 5.07
N GLY A 244 10.67 4.43 6.05
CA GLY A 244 10.80 3.87 7.40
C GLY A 244 11.43 4.78 8.44
N HIS A 245 11.69 6.05 8.13
CA HIS A 245 12.22 7.02 9.06
C HIS A 245 11.16 7.55 10.03
N CYS A 246 11.49 7.75 11.29
CA CYS A 246 10.62 8.41 12.27
C CYS A 246 10.81 9.93 12.27
N TYR A 247 11.97 10.40 11.87
CA TYR A 247 12.33 11.81 11.77
C TYR A 247 13.31 12.05 10.61
N LEU A 248 13.56 13.31 10.30
CA LEU A 248 14.70 13.72 9.49
C LEU A 248 15.58 14.71 10.26
N PRO A 249 16.92 14.66 10.10
CA PRO A 249 17.80 15.75 10.50
C PRO A 249 17.39 17.04 9.79
N GLN A 250 17.36 18.18 10.50
CA GLN A 250 16.90 19.46 9.92
C GLN A 250 17.62 19.85 8.62
N PRO A 251 18.95 19.70 8.48
CA PRO A 251 19.63 20.03 7.22
C PRO A 251 19.13 19.18 6.04
N GLU A 252 18.89 17.88 6.26
CA GLU A 252 18.37 16.97 5.25
C GLU A 252 16.92 17.28 4.88
N LEU A 253 16.07 17.58 5.87
CA LEU A 253 14.71 18.04 5.65
C LEU A 253 14.68 19.31 4.78
N VAL A 254 15.55 20.27 5.05
CA VAL A 254 15.67 21.51 4.27
C VAL A 254 16.11 21.21 2.84
N GLU A 255 17.11 20.34 2.66
CA GLU A 255 17.61 19.96 1.33
C GLU A 255 16.54 19.27 0.49
N LEU A 256 15.83 18.30 1.06
CA LEU A 256 14.75 17.58 0.36
C LEU A 256 13.56 18.48 0.06
N ALA A 257 13.18 19.36 1.00
CA ALA A 257 12.13 20.36 0.78
C ALA A 257 12.52 21.36 -0.32
N LEU A 258 13.77 21.81 -0.37
CA LEU A 258 14.27 22.65 -1.46
C LEU A 258 14.16 21.93 -2.81
N LYS A 259 14.59 20.68 -2.90
CA LYS A 259 14.47 19.89 -4.14
C LYS A 259 13.01 19.82 -4.58
N LEU A 260 12.09 19.45 -3.68
CA LEU A 260 10.66 19.35 -3.98
C LEU A 260 10.09 20.69 -4.48
N LEU A 261 10.39 21.79 -3.78
CA LEU A 261 9.77 23.08 -4.03
C LEU A 261 10.40 23.85 -5.20
N THR A 262 11.64 23.51 -5.62
CA THR A 262 12.33 24.16 -6.75
C THR A 262 12.22 23.39 -8.05
N THR A 263 12.10 22.05 -8.02
CA THR A 263 12.11 21.20 -9.23
C THR A 263 10.79 21.25 -10.02
N GLU A 264 9.70 21.71 -9.41
CA GLU A 264 8.36 21.71 -10.01
C GLU A 264 7.75 23.10 -10.27
N SER A 265 8.54 24.17 -10.29
CA SER A 265 8.08 25.40 -10.93
C SER A 265 7.93 25.12 -12.43
N HIS A 266 6.68 24.93 -12.87
CA HIS A 266 6.25 24.68 -14.24
C HIS A 266 7.03 25.52 -15.26
N GLU A 267 8.13 25.00 -15.79
CA GLU A 267 8.71 25.54 -16.99
C GLU A 267 7.91 25.00 -18.21
N PRO A 268 7.48 25.88 -19.09
CA PRO A 268 7.06 25.45 -20.42
C PRO A 268 8.32 24.99 -21.16
N GLU A 269 8.42 23.68 -21.41
CA GLU A 269 9.57 22.99 -22.06
C GLU A 269 10.03 23.57 -23.42
N LYS A 270 9.47 24.66 -23.90
CA LYS A 270 9.75 25.21 -25.23
C LYS A 270 10.45 26.57 -25.28
N GLU A 271 10.48 27.37 -24.24
CA GLU A 271 11.13 28.68 -24.29
C GLU A 271 12.56 28.68 -23.77
N THR A 272 12.93 27.81 -22.85
CA THR A 272 14.27 27.78 -22.23
C THR A 272 15.37 27.31 -23.20
N ILE A 273 15.05 26.45 -24.17
CA ILE A 273 16.00 26.01 -25.21
C ILE A 273 16.35 27.12 -26.20
N ALA A 274 15.47 28.09 -26.37
CA ALA A 274 15.72 29.23 -27.27
C ALA A 274 16.63 30.32 -26.64
N LEU A 275 16.58 30.47 -25.29
CA LEU A 275 17.40 31.45 -24.58
C LEU A 275 18.81 30.96 -24.28
N ALA A 276 19.01 29.65 -24.03
CA ALA A 276 20.33 29.05 -23.85
C ALA A 276 21.25 29.17 -25.09
N LYS A 277 20.70 29.30 -26.27
CA LYS A 277 21.45 29.53 -27.54
C LYS A 277 21.93 30.96 -27.74
N ARG A 278 21.60 31.90 -26.86
CA ARG A 278 21.95 33.34 -27.00
C ARG A 278 23.01 33.86 -26.03
N GLY A 279 23.83 33.01 -25.43
CA GLY A 279 25.06 33.44 -24.73
C GLY A 279 24.85 34.23 -23.38
N VAL A 280 23.73 34.04 -22.67
CA VAL A 280 23.43 34.72 -21.39
C VAL A 280 23.64 33.77 -20.18
N ALA A 281 24.42 32.73 -20.36
CA ALA A 281 24.57 31.65 -19.36
C ALA A 281 25.26 32.09 -18.03
N GLN A 282 25.97 33.21 -18.01
CA GLN A 282 26.77 33.58 -16.84
C GLN A 282 26.01 34.37 -15.77
N ARG A 283 24.90 35.04 -16.12
CA ARG A 283 24.05 35.77 -15.15
C ARG A 283 22.96 34.94 -14.50
N CYS A 284 22.63 33.78 -15.06
CA CYS A 284 21.59 32.87 -14.50
C CYS A 284 22.11 32.06 -13.33
N CYS A 285 23.41 31.75 -13.24
CA CYS A 285 23.97 31.00 -12.12
C CYS A 285 23.93 31.74 -10.78
N ASP A 286 24.17 33.07 -10.79
CA ASP A 286 24.13 33.89 -9.57
C ASP A 286 22.71 34.14 -9.07
N SER A 287 21.72 34.22 -9.96
CA SER A 287 20.31 34.40 -9.61
C SER A 287 19.68 33.10 -9.04
N GLY A 288 20.08 31.94 -9.52
CA GLY A 288 19.61 30.64 -9.03
C GLY A 288 20.15 30.34 -7.62
N ALA A 289 21.42 30.64 -7.35
CA ALA A 289 22.02 30.48 -6.03
C ALA A 289 21.38 31.40 -4.98
N LEU A 290 21.09 32.64 -5.35
CA LEU A 290 20.40 33.62 -4.49
C LEU A 290 18.93 33.21 -4.21
N ALA A 291 18.24 32.67 -5.21
CA ALA A 291 16.86 32.14 -5.05
C ALA A 291 16.84 30.92 -4.12
N SER A 292 17.79 29.99 -4.29
CA SER A 292 17.93 28.82 -3.42
C SER A 292 18.26 29.21 -1.96
N LEU A 293 19.13 30.21 -1.75
CA LEU A 293 19.44 30.70 -0.41
C LEU A 293 18.22 31.37 0.25
N ARG A 294 17.43 32.13 -0.50
CA ARG A 294 16.20 32.76 0.02
C ARG A 294 15.17 31.69 0.38
N ALA A 295 14.97 30.70 -0.47
CA ALA A 295 14.05 29.58 -0.22
C ALA A 295 14.50 28.76 1.02
N SER A 296 15.80 28.51 1.18
CA SER A 296 16.35 27.82 2.37
C SER A 296 16.09 28.62 3.66
N ALA A 297 16.32 29.94 3.64
CA ALA A 297 16.03 30.80 4.79
C ALA A 297 14.52 30.82 5.11
N GLN A 298 13.67 30.87 4.10
CA GLN A 298 12.22 30.84 4.27
C GLN A 298 11.76 29.48 4.86
N ILE A 299 12.31 28.37 4.38
CA ILE A 299 12.01 27.02 4.93
C ILE A 299 12.41 26.97 6.42
N ALA A 300 13.58 27.48 6.79
CA ALA A 300 14.02 27.52 8.19
C ALA A 300 13.05 28.32 9.07
N LEU A 301 12.60 29.48 8.60
CA LEU A 301 11.58 30.28 9.28
C LEU A 301 10.25 29.55 9.45
N VAL A 302 9.80 28.87 8.40
CA VAL A 302 8.56 28.09 8.46
C VAL A 302 8.69 26.92 9.42
N ILE A 303 9.84 26.25 9.51
CA ILE A 303 10.11 25.20 10.53
C ILE A 303 9.94 25.77 11.94
N GLU A 304 10.49 26.95 12.23
CA GLU A 304 10.31 27.58 13.55
C GLU A 304 8.85 27.94 13.85
N GLN A 305 8.11 28.40 12.84
CA GLN A 305 6.68 28.68 12.98
C GLN A 305 5.87 27.40 13.25
N MET A 306 6.14 26.32 12.48
CA MET A 306 5.51 25.02 12.66
C MET A 306 5.85 24.39 14.02
N GLN A 307 7.05 24.65 14.54
CA GLN A 307 7.42 24.23 15.90
C GLN A 307 6.58 24.98 16.95
N LYS A 308 6.40 26.29 16.79
CA LYS A 308 5.55 27.10 17.70
C LYS A 308 4.09 26.69 17.67
N SER A 309 3.56 26.34 16.48
CA SER A 309 2.18 25.83 16.31
C SER A 309 2.03 24.35 16.65
N LYS A 310 3.09 23.64 17.01
CA LYS A 310 3.13 22.18 17.29
C LYS A 310 2.72 21.30 16.10
N GLU A 311 2.82 21.81 14.89
CA GLU A 311 2.62 21.03 13.66
C GLU A 311 3.86 20.18 13.34
N LEU A 312 5.01 20.58 13.85
CA LEU A 312 6.28 19.88 13.76
C LEU A 312 6.98 19.93 15.13
N LEU A 313 7.62 18.85 15.53
CA LEU A 313 8.43 18.83 16.74
C LEU A 313 9.91 18.75 16.37
N VAL A 314 10.70 19.63 16.98
CA VAL A 314 12.16 19.67 16.82
C VAL A 314 12.80 19.27 18.13
N GLU A 315 13.49 18.14 18.15
CA GLU A 315 14.28 17.67 19.28
C GLU A 315 15.73 18.06 19.05
N SER A 316 16.33 18.79 20.01
CA SER A 316 17.69 19.27 19.92
C SER A 316 18.42 19.02 21.23
N SER A 317 19.58 18.41 21.15
CA SER A 317 20.55 18.35 22.21
C SER A 317 21.65 19.37 21.96
N VAL A 318 22.31 19.86 23.03
CA VAL A 318 23.36 20.88 22.90
C VAL A 318 24.52 20.33 22.07
N GLY A 319 24.79 20.95 20.92
CA GLY A 319 25.86 20.56 20.00
C GLY A 319 25.50 19.48 19.00
N GLU A 320 24.25 19.01 18.99
CA GLU A 320 23.76 18.00 18.04
C GLU A 320 22.87 18.63 16.95
N THR A 321 22.77 17.94 15.83
CA THR A 321 21.89 18.33 14.72
C THR A 321 20.41 18.20 15.16
N PRO A 322 19.59 19.26 15.00
CA PRO A 322 18.18 19.20 15.34
C PRO A 322 17.43 18.11 14.53
N LEU A 323 16.54 17.37 15.20
CA LEU A 323 15.76 16.26 14.64
C LEU A 323 14.31 16.70 14.47
N CYS A 324 13.80 16.66 13.24
CA CYS A 324 12.47 17.12 12.89
C CYS A 324 11.50 15.95 12.78
N TYR A 325 10.45 15.98 13.59
CA TYR A 325 9.42 14.93 13.67
C TYR A 325 8.04 15.45 13.29
N LYS A 326 7.22 14.56 12.73
CA LYS A 326 5.77 14.69 12.89
C LYS A 326 5.39 14.42 14.35
N PRO A 327 4.46 15.19 14.96
CA PRO A 327 4.10 15.02 16.37
C PRO A 327 3.68 13.61 16.74
N SER A 328 2.93 12.92 15.87
CA SER A 328 2.50 11.55 16.09
C SER A 328 3.68 10.59 16.27
N PHE A 329 4.74 10.71 15.46
CA PHE A 329 5.92 9.83 15.55
C PHE A 329 6.72 10.08 16.83
N PHE A 330 6.95 11.34 17.14
CA PHE A 330 7.67 11.73 18.37
C PHE A 330 7.00 11.17 19.63
N HIS A 331 5.69 11.45 19.77
CA HIS A 331 4.95 11.00 20.95
C HIS A 331 4.81 9.48 21.02
N THR A 332 4.60 8.82 19.88
CA THR A 332 4.50 7.36 19.84
C THR A 332 5.82 6.71 20.23
N GLU A 333 6.96 7.20 19.73
CA GLU A 333 8.28 6.68 20.06
C GLU A 333 8.61 6.90 21.54
N GLN A 334 8.31 8.08 22.07
CA GLN A 334 8.49 8.40 23.51
C GLN A 334 7.62 7.51 24.39
N ASN A 335 6.33 7.38 24.05
CA ASN A 335 5.41 6.55 24.82
C ASN A 335 5.79 5.05 24.75
N LEU A 336 6.25 4.57 23.58
CA LEU A 336 6.73 3.21 23.43
C LEU A 336 7.92 2.93 24.35
N ALA A 337 8.88 3.84 24.41
CA ALA A 337 10.04 3.72 25.31
C ALA A 337 9.60 3.69 26.79
N GLN A 338 8.66 4.55 27.19
CA GLN A 338 8.12 4.59 28.55
C GLN A 338 7.37 3.30 28.92
N LEU A 339 6.51 2.77 28.03
CA LEU A 339 5.80 1.51 28.24
C LEU A 339 6.78 0.34 28.40
N LEU A 340 7.79 0.26 27.53
CA LEU A 340 8.85 -0.75 27.63
C LEU A 340 9.57 -0.68 28.97
N HIS A 341 9.97 0.51 29.39
CA HIS A 341 10.63 0.71 30.69
C HIS A 341 9.73 0.25 31.84
N GLN A 342 8.44 0.61 31.83
CA GLN A 342 7.48 0.13 32.85
C GLN A 342 7.42 -1.39 32.91
N HIS A 343 7.34 -2.08 31.78
CA HIS A 343 7.34 -3.55 31.77
C HIS A 343 8.66 -4.13 32.27
N LEU A 344 9.80 -3.57 31.90
CA LEU A 344 11.12 -4.06 32.27
C LEU A 344 11.44 -3.92 33.77
N THR A 345 10.87 -2.91 34.43
CA THR A 345 11.08 -2.68 35.88
C THR A 345 10.30 -3.65 36.77
N HIS A 346 9.28 -4.34 36.24
CA HIS A 346 8.51 -5.31 36.99
C HIS A 346 9.21 -6.68 37.05
N SER A 347 9.60 -7.15 38.23
CA SER A 347 10.21 -8.46 38.41
C SER A 347 9.23 -9.60 38.11
N VAL A 348 9.76 -10.74 37.68
CA VAL A 348 9.01 -12.00 37.61
C VAL A 348 9.51 -12.94 38.71
N SER A 349 8.63 -13.31 39.62
CA SER A 349 8.96 -14.34 40.60
C SER A 349 8.85 -15.71 39.94
N VAL A 350 9.97 -16.42 39.83
CA VAL A 350 10.05 -17.75 39.23
C VAL A 350 11.02 -18.63 39.99
N ASP A 351 10.64 -19.89 40.18
CA ASP A 351 11.49 -20.94 40.77
C ASP A 351 12.39 -21.50 39.62
N LEU A 352 13.61 -20.96 39.51
CA LEU A 352 14.57 -21.37 38.45
C LEU A 352 14.95 -22.85 38.56
N PRO A 353 15.24 -23.47 39.72
CA PRO A 353 15.44 -24.90 39.86
C PRO A 353 14.29 -25.72 39.25
N ARG A 354 13.05 -25.31 39.50
CA ARG A 354 11.86 -25.98 38.95
C ARG A 354 11.79 -25.86 37.41
N VAL A 355 12.17 -24.71 36.86
CA VAL A 355 12.26 -24.53 35.39
C VAL A 355 13.34 -25.44 34.79
N GLN A 356 14.53 -25.53 35.41
CA GLN A 356 15.60 -26.42 34.97
C GLN A 356 15.19 -27.88 34.97
N ASN A 357 14.60 -28.36 36.08
CA ASN A 357 14.04 -29.71 36.19
C ASN A 357 12.98 -29.99 35.13
N TRP A 358 12.13 -28.99 34.80
CA TRP A 358 11.16 -29.12 33.72
C TRP A 358 11.83 -29.28 32.37
N ILE A 359 12.87 -28.49 32.09
CA ILE A 359 13.65 -28.60 30.83
C ILE A 359 14.24 -30.01 30.69
N GLU A 360 14.88 -30.53 31.72
CA GLU A 360 15.47 -31.88 31.72
C GLU A 360 14.42 -32.96 31.44
N ARG A 361 13.29 -32.93 32.12
CA ARG A 361 12.17 -33.87 31.89
C ARG A 361 11.58 -33.74 30.50
N PHE A 362 11.40 -32.51 30.02
CA PHE A 362 10.86 -32.24 28.70
C PHE A 362 11.76 -32.77 27.57
N THR A 363 13.09 -32.55 27.69
CA THR A 363 14.08 -33.05 26.75
C THR A 363 14.17 -34.57 26.79
N GLN A 364 14.25 -35.17 27.96
CA GLN A 364 14.29 -36.63 28.14
C GLN A 364 13.04 -37.31 27.56
N SER A 365 11.85 -36.80 27.87
CA SER A 365 10.58 -37.38 27.41
C SER A 365 10.41 -37.39 25.90
N ARG A 366 11.06 -36.47 25.21
CA ARG A 366 10.97 -36.31 23.74
C ARG A 366 12.21 -36.80 22.98
N GLY A 367 13.25 -37.25 23.68
CA GLY A 367 14.52 -37.68 23.07
C GLY A 367 15.22 -36.56 22.28
N ILE A 368 15.15 -35.33 22.77
CA ILE A 368 15.70 -34.13 22.12
C ILE A 368 16.80 -33.50 22.99
N GLU A 369 17.71 -32.79 22.35
CA GLU A 369 18.73 -31.99 23.03
C GLU A 369 18.54 -30.51 22.67
N LEU A 370 18.54 -29.65 23.70
CA LEU A 370 18.56 -28.19 23.54
C LEU A 370 20.01 -27.71 23.59
N SER A 371 20.39 -26.84 22.68
CA SER A 371 21.66 -26.14 22.79
C SER A 371 21.71 -25.23 24.01
N GLN A 372 22.92 -24.86 24.47
CA GLN A 372 23.06 -23.95 25.60
C GLN A 372 22.27 -22.63 25.40
N GLN A 373 22.30 -22.04 24.19
CA GLN A 373 21.55 -20.84 23.86
C GLN A 373 20.03 -21.07 23.92
N GLN A 374 19.54 -22.22 23.48
CA GLN A 374 18.12 -22.57 23.56
C GLN A 374 17.68 -22.77 25.01
N GLN A 375 18.47 -23.45 25.84
CA GLN A 375 18.19 -23.57 27.27
C GLN A 375 18.16 -22.21 27.96
N GLN A 376 19.14 -21.35 27.65
CA GLN A 376 19.17 -19.96 28.14
C GLN A 376 17.91 -19.20 27.75
N ALA A 377 17.44 -19.34 26.50
CA ALA A 377 16.22 -18.69 26.04
C ALA A 377 14.98 -19.14 26.83
N VAL A 378 14.85 -20.43 27.12
CA VAL A 378 13.74 -20.98 27.91
C VAL A 378 13.76 -20.46 29.35
N VAL A 379 14.93 -20.44 30.00
CA VAL A 379 15.12 -19.90 31.35
C VAL A 379 14.82 -18.40 31.38
N MET A 380 15.35 -17.65 30.41
CA MET A 380 15.12 -16.19 30.30
C MET A 380 13.66 -15.86 30.05
N ALA A 381 12.95 -16.60 29.21
CA ALA A 381 11.52 -16.43 28.97
C ALA A 381 10.69 -16.68 30.23
N ALA A 382 11.12 -17.58 31.13
CA ALA A 382 10.44 -17.78 32.40
C ALA A 382 10.60 -16.60 33.38
N SER A 383 11.76 -15.93 33.36
CA SER A 383 12.18 -14.92 34.34
C SER A 383 12.07 -13.47 33.89
N SER A 384 11.77 -13.21 32.60
CA SER A 384 11.69 -11.85 32.05
C SER A 384 10.26 -11.44 31.70
N ARG A 385 9.93 -10.15 31.86
CA ARG A 385 8.64 -9.57 31.40
C ARG A 385 8.63 -9.37 29.89
N VAL A 386 9.70 -8.86 29.37
CA VAL A 386 9.88 -8.68 27.91
C VAL A 386 11.21 -9.33 27.55
N MET A 387 11.23 -10.13 26.51
CA MET A 387 12.48 -10.65 25.95
C MET A 387 12.42 -10.76 24.43
N VAL A 388 13.57 -10.70 23.80
CA VAL A 388 13.74 -10.91 22.37
C VAL A 388 14.50 -12.23 22.13
N LEU A 389 13.93 -13.06 21.24
CA LEU A 389 14.59 -14.24 20.68
C LEU A 389 14.90 -14.00 19.22
N THR A 390 16.16 -13.88 18.86
CA THR A 390 16.60 -13.64 17.47
C THR A 390 17.60 -14.68 16.99
N GLY A 391 17.78 -14.76 15.67
CA GLY A 391 18.75 -15.66 15.03
C GLY A 391 18.43 -15.88 13.57
N GLY A 392 19.40 -16.36 12.80
CA GLY A 392 19.29 -16.64 11.38
C GLY A 392 18.47 -17.89 11.04
N PRO A 393 18.38 -18.27 9.76
CA PRO A 393 17.76 -19.50 9.30
C PRO A 393 18.50 -20.73 9.86
N GLY A 394 17.74 -21.77 10.19
CA GLY A 394 18.32 -23.03 10.67
C GLY A 394 18.86 -23.02 12.11
N CYS A 395 18.78 -21.89 12.84
CA CYS A 395 19.23 -21.79 14.24
C CYS A 395 18.16 -22.26 15.27
N GLY A 396 17.00 -22.74 14.83
CA GLY A 396 16.01 -23.35 15.71
C GLY A 396 15.12 -22.38 16.47
N LYS A 397 14.89 -21.14 15.98
CA LYS A 397 13.94 -20.17 16.56
C LYS A 397 12.58 -20.81 16.83
N THR A 398 12.00 -21.40 15.81
CA THR A 398 10.67 -22.04 15.81
C THR A 398 10.56 -23.10 16.90
N PHE A 399 11.57 -23.95 17.00
CA PHE A 399 11.64 -25.01 18.01
C PHE A 399 11.79 -24.45 19.42
N THR A 400 12.64 -23.45 19.62
CA THR A 400 12.82 -22.76 20.92
C THR A 400 11.51 -22.07 21.35
N THR A 401 10.82 -21.41 20.42
CA THR A 401 9.51 -20.79 20.69
C THR A 401 8.47 -21.82 21.14
N HIS A 402 8.39 -22.98 20.45
CA HIS A 402 7.51 -24.08 20.86
C HIS A 402 7.87 -24.58 22.28
N THR A 403 9.14 -24.69 22.60
CA THR A 403 9.59 -25.11 23.95
C THR A 403 9.17 -24.10 25.03
N ILE A 404 9.33 -22.78 24.77
CA ILE A 404 8.91 -21.72 25.67
C ILE A 404 7.38 -21.74 25.88
N VAL A 405 6.61 -21.88 24.80
CA VAL A 405 5.14 -22.00 24.88
C VAL A 405 4.75 -23.22 25.70
N SER A 406 5.43 -24.35 25.52
CA SER A 406 5.19 -25.59 26.31
C SER A 406 5.52 -25.40 27.79
N LEU A 407 6.57 -24.66 28.14
CA LEU A 407 6.89 -24.30 29.52
C LEU A 407 5.78 -23.42 30.11
N TRP A 408 5.36 -22.38 29.44
CA TRP A 408 4.31 -21.47 29.91
C TRP A 408 2.97 -22.19 30.09
N LYS A 409 2.63 -23.15 29.20
CA LYS A 409 1.49 -24.06 29.41
C LYS A 409 1.63 -24.89 30.70
N ALA A 410 2.81 -25.46 30.92
CA ALA A 410 3.07 -26.24 32.14
C ALA A 410 3.03 -25.38 33.42
N MET A 411 3.29 -24.07 33.29
CA MET A 411 3.12 -23.09 34.37
C MET A 411 1.66 -22.65 34.57
N GLY A 412 0.71 -23.12 33.74
CA GLY A 412 -0.70 -22.78 33.80
C GLY A 412 -1.07 -21.39 33.30
N LYS A 413 -0.21 -20.76 32.46
CA LYS A 413 -0.48 -19.41 31.93
C LYS A 413 -1.47 -19.43 30.78
N SER A 414 -2.31 -18.39 30.73
CA SER A 414 -3.09 -18.06 29.56
C SER A 414 -2.17 -17.41 28.50
N ILE A 415 -2.12 -17.99 27.30
CA ILE A 415 -1.14 -17.62 26.25
C ILE A 415 -1.87 -17.12 25.01
N ALA A 416 -1.44 -15.97 24.48
CA ALA A 416 -1.79 -15.52 23.13
C ALA A 416 -0.60 -15.72 22.20
N LEU A 417 -0.90 -16.19 20.99
CA LEU A 417 0.07 -16.30 19.90
C LEU A 417 -0.33 -15.32 18.79
N ALA A 418 0.63 -14.52 18.33
CA ALA A 418 0.37 -13.53 17.30
C ALA A 418 1.54 -13.38 16.32
N ALA A 419 1.22 -12.84 15.14
CA ALA A 419 2.21 -12.41 14.15
C ALA A 419 1.68 -11.19 13.37
N PRO A 420 2.54 -10.41 12.70
CA PRO A 420 2.11 -9.28 11.87
C PRO A 420 1.27 -9.69 10.65
N THR A 421 1.51 -10.87 10.08
CA THR A 421 0.84 -11.38 8.87
C THR A 421 0.02 -12.63 9.15
N GLY A 422 -1.03 -12.88 8.33
CA GLY A 422 -1.90 -14.07 8.42
C GLY A 422 -1.11 -15.37 8.28
N ARG A 423 -0.21 -15.45 7.32
CA ARG A 423 0.63 -16.64 7.08
C ARG A 423 1.58 -16.95 8.23
N ALA A 424 2.22 -15.93 8.79
CA ALA A 424 3.08 -16.13 9.95
C ALA A 424 2.28 -16.60 11.18
N ALA A 425 1.10 -16.03 11.39
CA ALA A 425 0.18 -16.45 12.45
C ALA A 425 -0.25 -17.91 12.28
N GLN A 426 -0.69 -18.30 11.08
CA GLN A 426 -1.07 -19.67 10.77
C GLN A 426 0.08 -20.66 11.05
N ARG A 427 1.29 -20.36 10.54
CA ARG A 427 2.48 -21.18 10.77
C ARG A 427 2.79 -21.35 12.26
N LEU A 428 2.68 -20.26 13.03
CA LEU A 428 2.85 -20.30 14.47
C LEU A 428 1.80 -21.18 15.14
N GLY A 429 0.55 -21.14 14.67
CA GLY A 429 -0.55 -21.98 15.11
C GLY A 429 -0.31 -23.47 14.83
N GLU A 430 0.03 -23.81 13.60
CA GLU A 430 0.36 -25.20 13.17
C GLU A 430 1.49 -25.79 14.02
N MET A 431 2.55 -25.00 14.25
CA MET A 431 3.70 -25.42 15.02
C MET A 431 3.38 -25.68 16.50
N THR A 432 2.52 -24.84 17.11
CA THR A 432 2.24 -24.89 18.55
C THR A 432 1.00 -25.73 18.90
N GLY A 433 0.18 -26.07 17.90
CA GLY A 433 -1.12 -26.69 18.08
C GLY A 433 -2.12 -25.78 18.83
N MET A 434 -1.95 -24.46 18.76
CA MET A 434 -2.81 -23.45 19.37
C MET A 434 -3.29 -22.45 18.34
N GLU A 435 -4.44 -21.83 18.57
CA GLU A 435 -4.91 -20.72 17.74
C GLU A 435 -3.90 -19.56 17.83
N ALA A 436 -3.44 -19.09 16.67
CA ALA A 436 -2.64 -17.88 16.54
C ALA A 436 -3.39 -16.86 15.68
N LYS A 437 -3.24 -15.57 15.99
CA LYS A 437 -3.96 -14.47 15.33
C LYS A 437 -2.99 -13.47 14.71
N THR A 438 -3.44 -12.73 13.71
CA THR A 438 -2.70 -11.52 13.35
C THR A 438 -2.75 -10.51 14.49
N LEU A 439 -1.73 -9.66 14.64
CA LEU A 439 -1.73 -8.61 15.66
C LEU A 439 -2.99 -7.72 15.57
N HIS A 440 -3.42 -7.38 14.35
CA HIS A 440 -4.65 -6.61 14.15
C HIS A 440 -5.89 -7.33 14.68
N ARG A 441 -6.00 -8.65 14.51
CA ARG A 441 -7.11 -9.43 15.09
C ARG A 441 -6.98 -9.59 16.59
N LEU A 442 -5.77 -9.77 17.12
CA LEU A 442 -5.53 -9.86 18.56
C LEU A 442 -5.91 -8.56 19.26
N LEU A 443 -5.57 -7.41 18.65
CA LEU A 443 -5.86 -6.07 19.16
C LEU A 443 -7.27 -5.58 18.80
N GLU A 444 -8.06 -6.36 18.07
CA GLU A 444 -9.44 -6.04 17.67
C GLU A 444 -9.52 -4.69 16.91
N PHE A 445 -8.81 -4.58 15.77
CA PHE A 445 -8.83 -3.37 14.94
C PHE A 445 -10.26 -3.02 14.49
N ASP A 446 -10.66 -1.75 14.64
CA ASP A 446 -11.93 -1.22 14.16
C ASP A 446 -11.70 -0.25 12.98
N PRO A 447 -12.07 -0.64 11.73
CA PRO A 447 -11.87 0.19 10.55
C PRO A 447 -12.63 1.53 10.60
N ARG A 448 -13.71 1.63 11.38
CA ARG A 448 -14.50 2.86 11.48
C ARG A 448 -13.81 3.95 12.28
N THR A 449 -13.06 3.56 13.30
CA THR A 449 -12.29 4.47 14.15
C THR A 449 -10.81 4.52 13.76
N MET A 450 -10.37 3.64 12.84
CA MET A 450 -8.97 3.41 12.48
C MET A 450 -8.08 3.14 13.70
N GLY A 451 -8.64 2.52 14.73
CA GLY A 451 -7.99 2.24 16.02
C GLY A 451 -8.18 0.79 16.48
N PHE A 452 -7.61 0.48 17.62
CA PHE A 452 -7.73 -0.84 18.25
C PHE A 452 -8.66 -0.76 19.47
N LYS A 453 -9.51 -1.77 19.62
CA LYS A 453 -10.38 -1.89 20.81
C LYS A 453 -9.63 -2.38 22.04
N ARG A 454 -8.50 -3.10 21.84
CA ARG A 454 -7.59 -3.49 22.90
C ARG A 454 -6.53 -2.41 23.05
N ASP A 455 -6.51 -1.79 24.22
CA ASP A 455 -5.62 -0.68 24.56
C ASP A 455 -5.39 -0.61 26.07
N GLY A 456 -4.95 0.55 26.59
CA GLY A 456 -4.68 0.74 28.03
C GLY A 456 -5.92 0.64 28.94
N ASP A 457 -7.10 0.90 28.40
CA ASP A 457 -8.37 0.85 29.13
C ASP A 457 -9.06 -0.52 28.98
N ASN A 458 -8.68 -1.30 27.97
CA ASN A 458 -9.23 -2.62 27.67
C ASN A 458 -8.10 -3.61 27.34
N LEU A 459 -7.40 -4.06 28.37
CA LEU A 459 -6.22 -4.91 28.25
C LEU A 459 -6.52 -6.29 27.67
N LEU A 460 -5.50 -6.91 27.09
CA LEU A 460 -5.54 -8.30 26.64
C LEU A 460 -5.65 -9.25 27.83
N PRO A 461 -6.55 -10.27 27.80
CA PRO A 461 -6.79 -11.17 28.94
C PRO A 461 -5.77 -12.33 28.98
N TYR A 462 -4.50 -12.07 28.72
CA TYR A 462 -3.44 -13.08 28.64
C TYR A 462 -2.28 -12.77 29.57
N GLN A 463 -1.70 -13.81 30.12
CA GLN A 463 -0.54 -13.72 31.02
C GLN A 463 0.79 -13.86 30.30
N ALA A 464 0.76 -14.39 29.07
CA ALA A 464 1.92 -14.48 28.21
C ALA A 464 1.51 -14.24 26.74
N ILE A 465 2.30 -13.47 26.03
CA ILE A 465 2.08 -13.15 24.61
C ILE A 465 3.36 -13.48 23.83
N VAL A 466 3.20 -14.21 22.73
CA VAL A 466 4.29 -14.48 21.78
C VAL A 466 3.97 -13.74 20.50
N VAL A 467 4.92 -12.97 19.99
CA VAL A 467 4.85 -12.33 18.68
C VAL A 467 5.98 -12.86 17.82
N ASP A 468 5.62 -13.64 16.79
CA ASP A 468 6.57 -14.11 15.77
C ASP A 468 6.70 -13.10 14.63
N GLU A 469 7.76 -13.20 13.83
CA GLU A 469 8.14 -12.25 12.77
C GLU A 469 8.20 -10.79 13.26
N ALA A 470 8.74 -10.57 14.46
CA ALA A 470 8.81 -9.26 15.11
C ALA A 470 9.66 -8.22 14.34
N SER A 471 10.47 -8.65 13.36
CA SER A 471 11.15 -7.74 12.42
C SER A 471 10.20 -6.87 11.60
N MET A 472 8.94 -7.31 11.44
CA MET A 472 7.90 -6.59 10.71
C MET A 472 7.10 -5.60 11.59
N LEU A 473 7.41 -5.50 12.90
CA LEU A 473 6.75 -4.54 13.79
C LEU A 473 7.25 -3.12 13.50
N ASP A 474 6.33 -2.26 13.08
CA ASP A 474 6.58 -0.82 13.02
C ASP A 474 6.33 -0.15 14.39
N LEU A 475 6.65 1.14 14.46
CA LEU A 475 6.53 1.96 15.67
C LEU A 475 5.09 1.98 16.22
N PHE A 476 4.08 2.15 15.37
CA PHE A 476 2.68 2.29 15.77
C PHE A 476 2.07 0.97 16.25
N LEU A 477 2.36 -0.11 15.52
CA LEU A 477 1.86 -1.44 15.88
C LEU A 477 2.51 -1.95 17.18
N ALA A 478 3.82 -1.70 17.37
CA ALA A 478 4.53 -2.02 18.60
C ALA A 478 3.99 -1.23 19.78
N HIS A 479 3.75 0.07 19.60
CA HIS A 479 3.15 0.91 20.65
C HIS A 479 1.74 0.44 21.02
N SER A 480 0.89 0.15 20.04
CA SER A 480 -0.47 -0.32 20.27
C SER A 480 -0.50 -1.67 20.99
N LEU A 481 0.41 -2.57 20.62
CA LEU A 481 0.57 -3.86 21.30
C LEU A 481 0.95 -3.67 22.77
N LEU A 482 2.01 -2.92 23.05
CA LEU A 482 2.48 -2.72 24.45
C LEU A 482 1.46 -1.98 25.30
N LYS A 483 0.71 -1.06 24.71
CA LYS A 483 -0.39 -0.36 25.42
C LYS A 483 -1.50 -1.31 25.87
N ALA A 484 -1.74 -2.39 25.12
CA ALA A 484 -2.78 -3.37 25.40
C ALA A 484 -2.34 -4.52 26.29
N ILE A 485 -1.04 -4.67 26.58
CA ILE A 485 -0.50 -5.77 27.41
C ILE A 485 -0.61 -5.44 28.90
N PRO A 486 -1.16 -6.34 29.75
CA PRO A 486 -1.11 -6.16 31.20
C PRO A 486 0.33 -6.05 31.73
N LYS A 487 0.56 -5.19 32.72
CA LYS A 487 1.90 -4.94 33.28
C LYS A 487 2.58 -6.19 33.89
N ASP A 488 1.79 -7.15 34.32
CA ASP A 488 2.24 -8.43 34.88
C ASP A 488 2.35 -9.56 33.86
N ALA A 489 1.95 -9.32 32.62
CA ALA A 489 2.10 -10.27 31.51
C ALA A 489 3.55 -10.36 31.02
N GLN A 490 3.89 -11.47 30.37
CA GLN A 490 5.19 -11.71 29.73
C GLN A 490 5.06 -11.58 28.22
N LEU A 491 5.99 -10.89 27.58
CA LEU A 491 6.05 -10.70 26.12
C LEU A 491 7.33 -11.31 25.55
N LEU A 492 7.17 -12.26 24.64
CA LEU A 492 8.25 -12.82 23.84
C LEU A 492 8.15 -12.29 22.40
N LEU A 493 9.14 -11.55 21.98
CA LEU A 493 9.31 -11.11 20.58
C LEU A 493 10.28 -12.05 19.87
N VAL A 494 9.82 -12.73 18.85
CA VAL A 494 10.62 -13.65 18.03
C VAL A 494 10.79 -13.04 16.65
N GLY A 495 12.03 -12.97 16.16
CA GLY A 495 12.27 -12.39 14.85
C GLY A 495 13.71 -12.59 14.35
N ASP A 496 13.92 -12.21 13.14
CA ASP A 496 15.23 -12.24 12.49
C ASP A 496 15.64 -10.80 12.13
N VAL A 497 16.60 -10.25 12.87
CA VAL A 497 17.05 -8.87 12.71
C VAL A 497 17.74 -8.60 11.36
N ASP A 498 18.19 -9.66 10.70
CA ASP A 498 18.91 -9.57 9.43
C ASP A 498 17.95 -9.60 8.22
N GLN A 499 16.65 -9.88 8.44
CA GLN A 499 15.62 -9.75 7.42
C GLN A 499 15.26 -8.28 7.14
N LEU A 500 14.43 -8.06 6.11
CA LEU A 500 13.86 -6.74 5.84
C LEU A 500 13.11 -6.23 7.08
N PRO A 501 13.30 -4.95 7.44
CA PRO A 501 12.54 -4.33 8.52
C PRO A 501 11.05 -4.18 8.16
N SER A 502 10.27 -3.62 9.08
CA SER A 502 8.86 -3.27 8.87
C SER A 502 8.66 -2.38 7.64
N VAL A 503 7.50 -2.45 7.00
CA VAL A 503 7.14 -1.51 5.92
C VAL A 503 6.90 -0.10 6.51
N GLY A 504 6.26 -0.03 7.68
CA GLY A 504 6.03 1.24 8.38
C GLY A 504 7.28 1.79 9.08
N PRO A 505 7.17 3.01 9.66
CA PRO A 505 8.29 3.72 10.26
C PRO A 505 8.81 3.06 11.55
N GLY A 506 10.10 3.25 11.79
CA GLY A 506 10.81 2.70 12.93
C GLY A 506 11.55 1.39 12.62
N ASN A 507 12.40 0.98 13.55
CA ASN A 507 13.19 -0.25 13.48
C ASN A 507 13.18 -0.95 14.85
N VAL A 508 11.95 -1.22 15.33
CA VAL A 508 11.69 -1.59 16.73
C VAL A 508 12.54 -2.78 17.20
N LEU A 509 12.57 -3.89 16.45
CA LEU A 509 13.32 -5.06 16.87
C LEU A 509 14.82 -4.78 16.99
N CYS A 510 15.40 -4.06 16.02
CA CYS A 510 16.80 -3.67 16.00
C CYS A 510 17.14 -2.73 17.17
N ASP A 511 16.28 -1.72 17.41
CA ASP A 511 16.44 -0.75 18.50
C ASP A 511 16.37 -1.42 19.87
N LEU A 512 15.46 -2.36 20.06
CA LEU A 512 15.35 -3.16 21.30
C LEU A 512 16.63 -3.96 21.56
N ILE A 513 17.15 -4.64 20.52
CA ILE A 513 18.37 -5.44 20.62
C ILE A 513 19.57 -4.54 20.95
N ASN A 514 19.71 -3.42 20.23
CA ASN A 514 20.88 -2.53 20.36
C ASN A 514 20.81 -1.66 21.62
N SER A 515 19.64 -1.48 22.23
CA SER A 515 19.48 -0.73 23.49
C SER A 515 20.19 -1.42 24.67
N THR A 516 20.43 -2.73 24.58
CA THR A 516 20.95 -3.58 25.67
C THR A 516 20.12 -3.57 26.96
N ARG A 517 18.93 -2.97 26.91
CA ARG A 517 18.00 -2.87 28.06
C ARG A 517 17.02 -4.02 28.11
N VAL A 518 16.65 -4.55 26.96
CA VAL A 518 15.76 -5.69 26.86
C VAL A 518 16.59 -6.98 26.87
N PRO A 519 16.23 -8.00 27.63
CA PRO A 519 16.85 -9.30 27.58
C PRO A 519 16.77 -9.91 26.18
N VAL A 520 17.92 -10.27 25.60
CA VAL A 520 18.05 -10.81 24.24
C VAL A 520 18.77 -12.13 24.26
N VAL A 521 18.22 -13.12 23.60
CA VAL A 521 18.96 -14.35 23.25
C VAL A 521 19.12 -14.43 21.73
N ARG A 522 20.36 -14.45 21.28
CA ARG A 522 20.70 -14.63 19.87
C ARG A 522 21.14 -16.07 19.62
N LEU A 523 20.34 -16.82 18.84
CA LEU A 523 20.66 -18.16 18.41
C LEU A 523 21.63 -18.08 17.23
N THR A 524 22.86 -18.54 17.42
CA THR A 524 23.92 -18.52 16.40
C THR A 524 24.32 -19.90 15.91
N GLN A 525 23.96 -20.95 16.66
CA GLN A 525 24.32 -22.33 16.32
C GLN A 525 23.37 -22.87 15.24
N VAL A 526 23.90 -23.16 14.07
CA VAL A 526 23.20 -23.85 12.99
C VAL A 526 23.16 -25.34 13.27
N PHE A 527 21.99 -25.96 13.26
CA PHE A 527 21.84 -27.39 13.53
C PHE A 527 22.34 -28.23 12.37
N ARG A 528 22.81 -29.45 12.68
CA ARG A 528 23.47 -30.35 11.72
C ARG A 528 22.68 -30.59 10.41
N GLN A 529 21.35 -30.67 10.47
CA GLN A 529 20.52 -30.81 9.27
C GLN A 529 20.52 -29.52 8.42
N ALA A 530 20.41 -28.38 9.06
CA ALA A 530 20.44 -27.06 8.41
C ALA A 530 21.84 -26.70 7.89
N ALA A 531 22.90 -27.16 8.56
CA ALA A 531 24.30 -26.94 8.13
C ALA A 531 24.66 -27.63 6.78
N LYS A 532 23.87 -28.61 6.33
CA LYS A 532 24.01 -29.24 5.02
C LYS A 532 23.35 -28.45 3.89
N SER A 533 22.47 -27.48 4.23
CA SER A 533 21.79 -26.65 3.25
C SER A 533 22.68 -25.52 2.76
N ALA A 534 22.86 -25.45 1.45
CA ALA A 534 23.59 -24.37 0.81
C ALA A 534 22.79 -23.04 0.90
N ILE A 535 21.45 -23.07 0.97
CA ILE A 535 20.61 -21.90 1.24
C ILE A 535 21.01 -21.26 2.57
N VAL A 536 21.11 -22.07 3.63
CA VAL A 536 21.47 -21.58 4.97
C VAL A 536 22.91 -21.05 4.99
N THR A 537 23.85 -21.78 4.37
CA THR A 537 25.26 -21.36 4.26
C THR A 537 25.36 -20.03 3.50
N ALA A 538 24.72 -19.92 2.34
CA ALA A 538 24.68 -18.68 1.54
C ALA A 538 24.06 -17.52 2.31
N ALA A 539 22.98 -17.75 3.06
CA ALA A 539 22.36 -16.73 3.90
C ALA A 539 23.32 -16.19 4.97
N HIS A 540 24.09 -17.07 5.65
CA HIS A 540 25.10 -16.65 6.63
C HIS A 540 26.26 -15.89 5.98
N GLN A 541 26.71 -16.31 4.79
CA GLN A 541 27.73 -15.58 4.03
C GLN A 541 27.25 -14.18 3.65
N ILE A 542 25.99 -14.05 3.16
CA ILE A 542 25.38 -12.76 2.84
C ILE A 542 25.38 -11.87 4.07
N ASN A 543 24.93 -12.35 5.22
CA ASN A 543 24.90 -11.55 6.46
C ASN A 543 26.28 -11.09 6.92
N SER A 544 27.31 -11.93 6.67
CA SER A 544 28.71 -11.59 6.96
C SER A 544 29.32 -10.65 5.91
N GLY A 545 28.57 -10.24 4.88
CA GLY A 545 29.08 -9.43 3.78
C GLY A 545 29.97 -10.18 2.80
N GLN A 546 30.01 -11.51 2.91
CA GLN A 546 30.80 -12.38 2.03
C GLN A 546 29.97 -12.76 0.79
N TYR A 547 30.67 -12.94 -0.33
CA TYR A 547 30.01 -13.41 -1.55
C TYR A 547 29.53 -14.86 -1.34
N PRO A 548 28.23 -15.15 -1.55
CA PRO A 548 27.69 -16.46 -1.27
C PRO A 548 28.23 -17.51 -2.24
N THR A 549 28.56 -18.67 -1.71
CA THR A 549 28.97 -19.85 -2.50
C THR A 549 27.72 -20.54 -3.03
N ILE A 550 27.38 -20.32 -4.29
CA ILE A 550 26.18 -20.86 -4.94
C ILE A 550 26.63 -21.72 -6.13
N GLU A 551 26.08 -22.93 -6.25
CA GLU A 551 26.40 -23.85 -7.32
C GLU A 551 25.76 -23.38 -8.65
N PRO A 552 26.52 -23.38 -9.78
CA PRO A 552 25.94 -23.15 -11.08
C PRO A 552 24.88 -24.21 -11.43
N ILE A 553 23.84 -23.83 -12.13
CA ILE A 553 22.80 -24.78 -12.59
C ILE A 553 23.44 -25.86 -13.49
N SER A 554 23.08 -27.09 -13.20
CA SER A 554 23.41 -28.28 -13.99
C SER A 554 22.15 -29.15 -14.12
N ASN A 555 22.16 -30.11 -15.05
CA ASN A 555 21.07 -31.06 -15.27
C ASN A 555 20.78 -31.96 -14.05
N THR A 556 21.74 -32.13 -13.17
CA THR A 556 21.62 -32.91 -11.94
C THR A 556 22.24 -32.13 -10.77
N PRO A 557 21.52 -31.09 -10.27
CA PRO A 557 22.06 -30.25 -9.20
C PRO A 557 22.22 -31.06 -7.91
N ARG A 558 23.33 -30.87 -7.21
CA ARG A 558 23.62 -31.51 -5.91
C ARG A 558 23.34 -30.59 -4.73
N SER A 559 23.08 -29.31 -5.00
CA SER A 559 22.87 -28.25 -4.03
C SER A 559 21.40 -27.80 -4.04
N ASP A 560 20.93 -27.35 -2.89
CA ASP A 560 19.60 -26.70 -2.73
C ASP A 560 19.65 -25.18 -3.03
N CYS A 561 20.83 -24.64 -3.39
CA CYS A 561 21.00 -23.24 -3.78
C CYS A 561 21.77 -23.16 -5.10
N LEU A 562 21.12 -22.69 -6.14
CA LEU A 562 21.62 -22.69 -7.51
C LEU A 562 21.74 -21.27 -8.07
N TRP A 563 22.70 -21.08 -8.97
CA TRP A 563 22.89 -19.82 -9.67
C TRP A 563 22.90 -19.99 -11.18
N HIS A 564 22.16 -19.10 -11.86
CA HIS A 564 22.17 -18.97 -13.31
C HIS A 564 22.62 -17.56 -13.70
N GLY A 565 23.60 -17.46 -14.61
CA GLY A 565 24.16 -16.18 -15.04
C GLY A 565 23.18 -15.21 -15.68
N GLY A 566 22.08 -15.69 -16.25
CA GLY A 566 20.94 -14.93 -16.75
C GLY A 566 21.24 -13.85 -17.79
N GLY A 567 22.50 -13.77 -18.29
CA GLY A 567 22.92 -12.67 -19.16
C GLY A 567 22.96 -11.30 -18.44
N HIS A 568 23.41 -10.27 -19.17
CA HIS A 568 23.42 -8.90 -18.64
C HIS A 568 22.08 -8.14 -18.91
N GLN A 569 21.29 -8.64 -19.87
CA GLN A 569 20.04 -8.00 -20.30
C GLN A 569 18.84 -8.58 -19.52
N PRO A 570 17.96 -7.74 -18.96
CA PRO A 570 16.80 -8.19 -18.22
C PRO A 570 15.83 -9.06 -19.02
N GLU A 571 15.74 -8.84 -20.34
CA GLU A 571 14.89 -9.60 -21.28
C GLU A 571 15.29 -11.08 -21.31
N HIS A 572 16.59 -11.36 -21.34
CA HIS A 572 17.10 -12.73 -21.27
C HIS A 572 16.78 -13.39 -19.92
N GLY A 573 16.74 -12.59 -18.84
CA GLY A 573 16.33 -13.08 -17.53
C GLY A 573 14.88 -13.59 -17.48
N VAL A 574 13.97 -12.93 -18.18
CA VAL A 574 12.58 -13.40 -18.31
C VAL A 574 12.55 -14.75 -19.02
N GLN A 575 13.32 -14.89 -20.10
CA GLN A 575 13.40 -16.12 -20.89
C GLN A 575 13.94 -17.27 -20.04
N VAL A 576 15.05 -17.05 -19.31
CA VAL A 576 15.62 -18.06 -18.40
C VAL A 576 14.61 -18.48 -17.33
N ILE A 577 13.84 -17.55 -16.76
CA ILE A 577 12.81 -17.89 -15.77
C ILE A 577 11.76 -18.83 -16.38
N CYS A 578 11.33 -18.57 -17.63
CA CYS A 578 10.38 -19.43 -18.33
C CYS A 578 10.98 -20.82 -18.57
N GLU A 579 12.18 -20.91 -19.11
CA GLU A 579 12.88 -22.19 -19.35
C GLU A 579 13.06 -23.01 -18.06
N LEU A 580 13.41 -22.36 -16.95
CA LEU A 580 13.51 -23.04 -15.65
C LEU A 580 12.15 -23.61 -15.19
N ILE A 581 11.09 -22.88 -15.36
CA ILE A 581 9.73 -23.28 -14.95
C ILE A 581 9.20 -24.40 -15.83
N GLU A 582 9.49 -24.38 -17.13
CA GLU A 582 9.03 -25.41 -18.07
C GLU A 582 9.83 -26.70 -17.98
N ASP A 583 11.16 -26.62 -17.84
CA ASP A 583 12.04 -27.75 -17.97
C ASP A 583 12.62 -28.23 -16.63
N LEU A 584 13.42 -27.38 -15.94
CA LEU A 584 14.18 -27.82 -14.77
C LEU A 584 13.29 -28.14 -13.57
N ILE A 585 12.33 -27.31 -13.28
CA ILE A 585 11.47 -27.45 -12.09
C ILE A 585 10.68 -28.77 -12.12
N PRO A 586 10.01 -29.16 -13.22
CA PRO A 586 9.34 -30.46 -13.32
C PRO A 586 10.31 -31.64 -13.27
N GLN A 587 11.52 -31.53 -13.87
CA GLN A 587 12.54 -32.57 -13.80
C GLN A 587 13.02 -32.81 -12.37
N LEU A 588 13.03 -31.79 -11.51
CA LEU A 588 13.36 -31.90 -10.09
C LEU A 588 12.17 -32.37 -9.23
N GLY A 589 11.02 -32.66 -9.83
CA GLY A 589 9.85 -33.19 -9.15
C GLY A 589 8.99 -32.14 -8.46
N PHE A 590 9.12 -30.86 -8.81
CA PHE A 590 8.30 -29.76 -8.30
C PHE A 590 7.20 -29.38 -9.28
N ASN A 591 6.05 -28.98 -8.75
CA ASN A 591 4.94 -28.44 -9.53
C ASN A 591 5.06 -26.93 -9.71
N PRO A 592 5.22 -26.40 -10.96
CA PRO A 592 5.35 -24.98 -11.21
C PRO A 592 4.21 -24.14 -10.63
N ALA A 593 2.97 -24.66 -10.70
CA ALA A 593 1.81 -23.90 -10.24
C ALA A 593 1.68 -23.84 -8.71
N ASN A 594 2.21 -24.82 -7.96
CA ASN A 594 1.99 -24.92 -6.52
C ASN A 594 3.26 -24.68 -5.69
N ASP A 595 4.42 -25.13 -6.20
CA ASP A 595 5.66 -25.15 -5.42
C ASP A 595 6.57 -23.95 -5.68
N VAL A 596 6.44 -23.28 -6.84
CA VAL A 596 7.34 -22.22 -7.26
C VAL A 596 6.79 -20.83 -6.93
N GLN A 597 7.67 -19.97 -6.41
CA GLN A 597 7.41 -18.54 -6.28
C GLN A 597 8.55 -17.72 -6.85
N VAL A 598 8.25 -16.85 -7.80
CA VAL A 598 9.22 -15.87 -8.29
C VAL A 598 9.18 -14.63 -7.39
N LEU A 599 10.32 -14.25 -6.81
CA LEU A 599 10.44 -13.12 -5.88
C LEU A 599 11.28 -12.01 -6.51
N CYS A 600 10.67 -10.86 -6.76
CA CYS A 600 11.32 -9.73 -7.41
C CYS A 600 11.65 -8.60 -6.44
N PRO A 601 12.76 -7.87 -6.62
CA PRO A 601 13.06 -6.67 -5.85
C PRO A 601 12.06 -5.53 -6.08
N MET A 602 11.46 -5.42 -7.28
CA MET A 602 10.61 -4.30 -7.64
C MET A 602 9.39 -4.71 -8.49
N THR A 603 8.40 -3.81 -8.56
CA THR A 603 7.14 -4.06 -9.28
C THR A 603 7.23 -3.71 -10.76
N ARG A 604 7.94 -2.63 -11.11
CA ARG A 604 8.07 -2.12 -12.49
C ARG A 604 9.32 -2.69 -13.16
N GLY A 605 9.39 -2.57 -14.50
CA GLY A 605 10.53 -3.03 -15.29
C GLY A 605 10.32 -4.40 -15.92
N VAL A 606 11.25 -4.82 -16.76
CA VAL A 606 11.18 -6.06 -17.55
C VAL A 606 11.14 -7.29 -16.64
N VAL A 607 12.00 -7.33 -15.61
CA VAL A 607 12.05 -8.38 -14.57
C VAL A 607 11.35 -7.90 -13.30
N GLY A 608 10.29 -7.09 -13.43
CA GLY A 608 9.42 -6.65 -12.33
C GLY A 608 8.18 -7.55 -12.22
N THR A 609 7.54 -7.56 -11.03
CA THR A 609 6.40 -8.45 -10.76
C THR A 609 5.26 -8.26 -11.74
N ARG A 610 5.00 -7.03 -12.22
CA ARG A 610 3.90 -6.75 -13.16
C ARG A 610 4.10 -7.47 -14.49
N ASN A 611 5.29 -7.39 -15.09
CA ASN A 611 5.58 -8.06 -16.35
C ASN A 611 5.68 -9.57 -16.17
N LEU A 612 6.37 -10.02 -15.12
CA LEU A 612 6.51 -11.46 -14.86
C LEU A 612 5.18 -12.14 -14.57
N ASN A 613 4.26 -11.50 -13.86
CA ASN A 613 2.92 -12.05 -13.65
C ASN A 613 2.19 -12.31 -14.97
N ARG A 614 2.30 -11.38 -15.94
CA ARG A 614 1.69 -11.55 -17.26
C ARG A 614 2.34 -12.71 -18.04
N VAL A 615 3.66 -12.80 -18.02
CA VAL A 615 4.40 -13.85 -18.76
C VAL A 615 4.15 -15.21 -18.11
N LEU A 616 4.26 -15.30 -16.79
CA LEU A 616 4.08 -16.56 -16.04
C LEU A 616 2.63 -17.04 -16.07
N GLN A 617 1.64 -16.15 -16.11
CA GLN A 617 0.26 -16.53 -16.28
C GLN A 617 0.05 -17.27 -17.62
N GLN A 618 0.64 -16.74 -18.71
CA GLN A 618 0.52 -17.38 -20.03
C GLN A 618 1.23 -18.75 -20.06
N LEU A 619 2.29 -18.89 -19.31
CA LEU A 619 3.07 -20.12 -19.24
C LEU A 619 2.40 -21.18 -18.37
N ILE A 620 2.04 -20.81 -17.12
CA ILE A 620 1.57 -21.77 -16.10
C ILE A 620 0.06 -22.01 -16.21
N ASN A 621 -0.69 -20.96 -16.53
CA ASN A 621 -2.15 -21.00 -16.68
C ASN A 621 -2.60 -20.41 -18.02
N PRO A 622 -2.27 -21.08 -19.16
CA PRO A 622 -2.63 -20.57 -20.49
C PRO A 622 -4.15 -20.50 -20.69
N PRO A 623 -4.62 -19.64 -21.61
CA PRO A 623 -6.03 -19.59 -21.98
C PRO A 623 -6.45 -20.91 -22.65
N THR A 624 -7.58 -21.43 -22.23
CA THR A 624 -8.24 -22.58 -22.89
C THR A 624 -9.72 -22.25 -23.09
N PRO A 625 -10.41 -22.86 -24.07
CA PRO A 625 -11.82 -22.59 -24.33
C PRO A 625 -12.74 -22.79 -23.12
N ASP A 626 -12.36 -23.69 -22.20
CA ASP A 626 -13.14 -24.02 -21.01
C ASP A 626 -12.88 -23.08 -19.82
N LYS A 627 -11.85 -22.23 -19.88
CA LYS A 627 -11.51 -21.30 -18.80
C LYS A 627 -12.15 -19.94 -19.04
N VAL A 628 -13.00 -19.55 -18.11
CA VAL A 628 -13.54 -18.19 -18.10
C VAL A 628 -12.44 -17.22 -17.68
N GLU A 629 -12.32 -16.11 -18.43
CA GLU A 629 -11.39 -15.01 -18.14
C GLU A 629 -12.08 -13.67 -18.24
N ILE A 630 -11.57 -12.69 -17.49
CA ILE A 630 -12.04 -11.31 -17.53
C ILE A 630 -10.86 -10.36 -17.65
N ILE A 631 -11.10 -9.22 -18.32
CA ILE A 631 -10.11 -8.15 -18.44
C ILE A 631 -10.53 -6.99 -17.56
N ARG A 632 -9.68 -6.60 -16.62
CA ARG A 632 -9.94 -5.50 -15.70
C ARG A 632 -8.67 -4.66 -15.49
N GLY A 633 -8.78 -3.34 -15.63
CA GLY A 633 -7.63 -2.43 -15.40
C GLY A 633 -6.39 -2.73 -16.23
N GLY A 634 -6.53 -3.37 -17.41
CA GLY A 634 -5.41 -3.79 -18.26
C GLY A 634 -4.75 -5.12 -17.85
N SER A 635 -5.28 -5.81 -16.85
CA SER A 635 -4.86 -7.16 -16.43
C SER A 635 -5.92 -8.18 -16.79
N VAL A 636 -5.49 -9.37 -17.18
CA VAL A 636 -6.38 -10.54 -17.40
C VAL A 636 -6.41 -11.34 -16.10
N LEU A 637 -7.59 -11.71 -15.66
CA LEU A 637 -7.80 -12.64 -14.56
C LEU A 637 -8.56 -13.86 -15.07
N ARG A 638 -8.12 -15.05 -14.73
CA ARG A 638 -8.58 -16.33 -15.28
C ARG A 638 -8.79 -17.36 -14.18
N VAL A 639 -9.74 -18.25 -14.36
CA VAL A 639 -9.90 -19.41 -13.47
C VAL A 639 -8.60 -20.21 -13.40
N GLY A 640 -8.16 -20.56 -12.20
CA GLY A 640 -6.88 -21.19 -11.92
C GLY A 640 -5.75 -20.21 -11.63
N ASP A 641 -5.95 -18.89 -11.74
CA ASP A 641 -4.93 -17.91 -11.42
C ASP A 641 -4.66 -17.84 -9.93
N ARG A 642 -3.37 -17.74 -9.62
CA ARG A 642 -2.89 -17.40 -8.28
C ARG A 642 -2.99 -15.90 -8.06
N VAL A 643 -3.62 -15.51 -6.96
CA VAL A 643 -3.83 -14.11 -6.59
C VAL A 643 -3.35 -13.82 -5.18
N ILE A 644 -3.04 -12.54 -4.92
CA ILE A 644 -2.68 -12.01 -3.62
C ILE A 644 -3.59 -10.85 -3.27
N GLN A 645 -4.09 -10.84 -2.04
CA GLN A 645 -4.84 -9.72 -1.49
C GLN A 645 -3.91 -8.50 -1.31
N GLN A 646 -4.36 -7.33 -1.74
CA GLN A 646 -3.59 -6.09 -1.73
C GLN A 646 -3.88 -5.21 -0.51
N THR A 647 -5.08 -5.34 0.05
CA THR A 647 -5.61 -4.54 1.15
C THR A 647 -6.21 -5.44 2.22
N ASN A 648 -6.33 -4.95 3.46
CA ASN A 648 -7.04 -5.69 4.48
C ASN A 648 -8.55 -5.55 4.28
N ASP A 649 -9.25 -6.66 4.17
CA ASP A 649 -10.71 -6.73 4.21
C ASP A 649 -11.17 -7.48 5.46
N TYR A 650 -11.64 -6.73 6.44
CA TYR A 650 -12.07 -7.27 7.72
C TYR A 650 -13.44 -7.92 7.67
N GLN A 651 -14.27 -7.59 6.67
CA GLN A 651 -15.60 -8.19 6.51
C GLN A 651 -15.48 -9.59 5.89
N ARG A 652 -14.65 -9.71 4.86
CA ARG A 652 -14.34 -10.99 4.21
C ARG A 652 -13.25 -11.77 4.97
N GLU A 653 -12.67 -11.17 6.01
CA GLU A 653 -11.56 -11.69 6.82
C GLU A 653 -10.36 -12.14 5.97
N VAL A 654 -10.01 -11.36 4.96
CA VAL A 654 -8.82 -11.56 4.10
C VAL A 654 -7.89 -10.38 4.27
N PHE A 655 -6.59 -10.64 4.40
CA PHE A 655 -5.62 -9.63 4.76
C PHE A 655 -4.58 -9.41 3.67
N ASN A 656 -3.97 -8.23 3.67
CA ASN A 656 -2.88 -7.93 2.75
C ASN A 656 -1.78 -8.99 2.84
N GLY A 657 -1.43 -9.58 1.70
CA GLY A 657 -0.44 -10.66 1.59
C GLY A 657 -1.05 -12.06 1.57
N ASP A 658 -2.34 -12.25 1.87
CA ASP A 658 -2.99 -13.54 1.76
C ASP A 658 -3.04 -13.97 0.28
N MET A 659 -2.68 -15.22 0.03
CA MET A 659 -2.69 -15.79 -1.31
C MET A 659 -3.84 -16.78 -1.49
N GLY A 660 -4.51 -16.67 -2.64
CA GLY A 660 -5.59 -17.54 -3.03
C GLY A 660 -5.48 -17.98 -4.49
N VAL A 661 -6.42 -18.81 -4.91
CA VAL A 661 -6.57 -19.27 -6.29
C VAL A 661 -7.99 -18.94 -6.76
N VAL A 662 -8.12 -18.38 -7.95
CA VAL A 662 -9.41 -18.13 -8.59
C VAL A 662 -10.05 -19.45 -8.96
N THR A 663 -11.15 -19.80 -8.33
CA THR A 663 -11.87 -21.07 -8.54
C THR A 663 -13.03 -20.93 -9.51
N ALA A 664 -13.68 -19.78 -9.55
CA ALA A 664 -14.77 -19.51 -10.48
C ALA A 664 -14.87 -18.03 -10.83
N ILE A 665 -15.40 -17.75 -12.01
CA ILE A 665 -15.75 -16.41 -12.48
C ILE A 665 -17.16 -16.48 -13.03
N ASP A 666 -18.10 -15.77 -12.39
CA ASP A 666 -19.46 -15.61 -12.87
C ASP A 666 -19.58 -14.29 -13.64
N THR A 667 -19.77 -14.42 -14.95
CA THR A 667 -19.91 -13.24 -15.83
C THR A 667 -21.31 -12.63 -15.79
N THR A 668 -22.30 -13.39 -15.30
CA THR A 668 -23.69 -12.95 -15.20
C THR A 668 -23.90 -12.11 -13.95
N GLU A 669 -23.49 -12.62 -12.80
CA GLU A 669 -23.55 -11.92 -11.51
C GLU A 669 -22.38 -10.94 -11.33
N GLN A 670 -21.38 -10.98 -12.22
CA GLN A 670 -20.17 -10.14 -12.17
C GLN A 670 -19.35 -10.38 -10.89
N GLU A 671 -19.16 -11.65 -10.56
CA GLU A 671 -18.44 -12.08 -9.37
C GLU A 671 -17.22 -12.94 -9.71
N VAL A 672 -16.21 -12.88 -8.86
CA VAL A 672 -15.01 -13.74 -8.88
C VAL A 672 -14.90 -14.44 -7.54
N ILE A 673 -14.79 -15.75 -7.56
CA ILE A 673 -14.63 -16.58 -6.37
C ILE A 673 -13.15 -16.96 -6.23
N VAL A 674 -12.55 -16.58 -5.11
CA VAL A 674 -11.17 -16.90 -4.77
C VAL A 674 -11.14 -17.81 -3.56
N GLN A 675 -10.47 -18.95 -3.70
CA GLN A 675 -10.21 -19.89 -2.60
C GLN A 675 -8.94 -19.50 -1.87
N TYR A 676 -9.06 -19.03 -0.64
CA TYR A 676 -7.98 -18.81 0.31
C TYR A 676 -7.96 -19.99 1.28
N GLN A 677 -6.96 -20.84 1.22
CA GLN A 677 -6.79 -21.99 2.10
C GLN A 677 -8.11 -22.69 2.52
N GLU A 678 -8.66 -22.33 3.68
CA GLU A 678 -9.87 -22.95 4.26
C GLU A 678 -11.16 -22.20 3.91
N ARG A 679 -11.10 -21.03 3.25
CA ARG A 679 -12.28 -20.22 2.96
C ARG A 679 -12.37 -19.80 1.51
N SER A 680 -13.59 -19.75 1.01
CA SER A 680 -13.94 -19.22 -0.30
C SER A 680 -14.49 -17.80 -0.12
N VAL A 681 -13.98 -16.85 -0.91
CA VAL A 681 -14.36 -15.44 -0.85
C VAL A 681 -14.83 -14.98 -2.21
N THR A 682 -16.00 -14.33 -2.23
CA THR A 682 -16.58 -13.75 -3.43
C THR A 682 -16.22 -12.26 -3.52
N TYR A 683 -15.75 -11.84 -4.68
CA TYR A 683 -15.45 -10.46 -5.03
C TYR A 683 -16.36 -9.99 -6.13
N ASP A 684 -17.04 -8.88 -5.93
CA ASP A 684 -17.69 -8.16 -7.02
C ASP A 684 -16.62 -7.64 -8.00
N TYR A 685 -16.97 -7.47 -9.26
CA TYR A 685 -16.04 -6.88 -10.23
C TYR A 685 -15.54 -5.49 -9.83
N ALA A 686 -16.28 -4.74 -9.02
CA ALA A 686 -15.84 -3.46 -8.47
C ALA A 686 -14.65 -3.58 -7.52
N ASP A 687 -14.55 -4.69 -6.79
CA ASP A 687 -13.56 -4.93 -5.74
C ASP A 687 -12.31 -5.67 -6.26
N LEU A 688 -12.22 -5.98 -7.55
CA LEU A 688 -11.07 -6.69 -8.12
C LEU A 688 -9.75 -5.92 -8.11
N ASN A 689 -9.76 -4.65 -7.77
CA ASN A 689 -8.56 -3.86 -7.46
C ASN A 689 -7.93 -4.24 -6.11
N GLU A 690 -8.65 -4.96 -5.26
CA GLU A 690 -8.15 -5.48 -3.99
C GLU A 690 -7.28 -6.73 -4.15
N ILE A 691 -7.32 -7.39 -5.30
CA ILE A 691 -6.52 -8.58 -5.61
C ILE A 691 -5.61 -8.33 -6.81
N ALA A 692 -4.50 -9.05 -6.85
CA ALA A 692 -3.57 -9.03 -7.99
C ALA A 692 -3.02 -10.43 -8.27
N LEU A 693 -2.55 -10.66 -9.51
CA LEU A 693 -1.84 -11.90 -9.84
C LEU A 693 -0.62 -12.10 -8.93
N ALA A 694 -0.35 -13.34 -8.57
CA ALA A 694 0.68 -13.73 -7.61
C ALA A 694 1.62 -14.84 -8.10
N TRP A 695 1.80 -15.01 -9.39
CA TRP A 695 2.84 -15.88 -9.96
C TRP A 695 4.24 -15.35 -9.65
N SER A 696 4.35 -14.02 -9.58
CA SER A 696 5.51 -13.30 -9.07
C SER A 696 5.05 -12.24 -8.05
N VAL A 697 5.75 -12.14 -6.92
CA VAL A 697 5.49 -11.12 -5.88
C VAL A 697 6.78 -10.40 -5.53
N SER A 698 6.68 -9.22 -4.89
CA SER A 698 7.88 -8.55 -4.38
C SER A 698 8.42 -9.27 -3.15
N ILE A 699 9.74 -9.18 -2.94
CA ILE A 699 10.41 -9.75 -1.77
C ILE A 699 9.77 -9.22 -0.47
N HIS A 700 9.37 -7.94 -0.42
CA HIS A 700 8.65 -7.35 0.71
C HIS A 700 7.33 -8.07 1.01
N LYS A 701 6.54 -8.40 -0.03
CA LYS A 701 5.27 -9.12 0.13
C LYS A 701 5.43 -10.61 0.46
N SER A 702 6.64 -11.15 0.36
CA SER A 702 6.95 -12.53 0.76
C SER A 702 7.34 -12.67 2.23
N GLN A 703 7.49 -11.57 2.97
CA GLN A 703 7.79 -11.63 4.41
C GLN A 703 6.73 -12.43 5.17
N GLY A 704 7.15 -13.22 6.14
CA GLY A 704 6.28 -14.16 6.87
C GLY A 704 5.83 -15.39 6.07
N SER A 705 6.19 -15.49 4.77
CA SER A 705 5.87 -16.62 3.91
C SER A 705 7.12 -17.44 3.60
N GLU A 706 6.92 -18.73 3.31
CA GLU A 706 7.99 -19.63 2.81
C GLU A 706 7.43 -20.49 1.68
N TYR A 707 8.29 -20.84 0.71
CA TYR A 707 7.93 -21.57 -0.49
C TYR A 707 8.85 -22.76 -0.71
N PRO A 708 8.37 -23.89 -1.25
CA PRO A 708 9.25 -25.01 -1.59
C PRO A 708 10.39 -24.60 -2.51
N VAL A 709 10.10 -23.84 -3.57
CA VAL A 709 11.08 -23.35 -4.55
C VAL A 709 10.93 -21.84 -4.70
N VAL A 710 12.05 -21.12 -4.65
CA VAL A 710 12.12 -19.67 -4.91
C VAL A 710 13.05 -19.42 -6.10
N ILE A 711 12.56 -18.61 -7.04
CA ILE A 711 13.37 -18.04 -8.12
C ILE A 711 13.56 -16.55 -7.84
N LEU A 712 14.83 -16.12 -7.73
CA LEU A 712 15.21 -14.77 -7.31
C LEU A 712 15.99 -14.05 -8.42
N PRO A 713 15.36 -13.28 -9.30
CA PRO A 713 16.03 -12.51 -10.34
C PRO A 713 16.68 -11.24 -9.77
N LEU A 714 17.98 -11.05 -10.01
CA LEU A 714 18.80 -9.94 -9.54
C LEU A 714 19.54 -9.27 -10.69
N TYR A 715 19.07 -8.13 -11.15
CA TYR A 715 19.59 -7.37 -12.28
C TYR A 715 19.95 -5.93 -11.90
N MET A 716 20.76 -5.27 -12.74
CA MET A 716 21.14 -3.88 -12.52
C MET A 716 19.95 -2.90 -12.57
N GLN A 717 18.85 -3.25 -13.23
CA GLN A 717 17.60 -2.46 -13.17
C GLN A 717 17.07 -2.33 -11.74
N HIS A 718 17.45 -3.23 -10.82
CA HIS A 718 17.05 -3.23 -9.42
C HIS A 718 17.98 -2.41 -8.50
N TYR A 719 18.95 -1.68 -9.07
CA TYR A 719 20.04 -1.00 -8.35
C TYR A 719 19.59 -0.24 -7.09
N LEU A 720 18.49 0.51 -7.19
CA LEU A 720 17.95 1.30 -6.07
C LEU A 720 17.46 0.44 -4.90
N MET A 721 17.04 -0.80 -5.17
CA MET A 721 16.46 -1.71 -4.17
C MET A 721 17.47 -2.73 -3.64
N LEU A 722 18.63 -2.89 -4.32
CA LEU A 722 19.61 -3.89 -3.92
C LEU A 722 20.22 -3.55 -2.57
N SER A 723 19.92 -4.40 -1.58
CA SER A 723 20.49 -4.33 -0.23
C SER A 723 20.73 -5.73 0.31
N ARG A 724 21.59 -5.83 1.32
CA ARG A 724 21.94 -7.09 1.96
C ARG A 724 20.72 -7.81 2.52
N ASN A 725 19.87 -7.09 3.25
CA ASN A 725 18.67 -7.66 3.86
C ASN A 725 17.62 -8.08 2.82
N LEU A 726 17.54 -7.37 1.68
CA LEU A 726 16.64 -7.77 0.59
C LEU A 726 17.09 -9.12 0.00
N LEU A 727 18.37 -9.27 -0.32
CA LEU A 727 18.94 -10.51 -0.84
C LEU A 727 18.77 -11.66 0.17
N TYR A 728 19.11 -11.41 1.42
CA TYR A 728 18.98 -12.35 2.51
C TYR A 728 17.52 -12.79 2.69
N THR A 729 16.59 -11.83 2.76
CA THR A 729 15.15 -12.12 2.93
C THR A 729 14.62 -12.94 1.76
N GLY A 730 14.95 -12.56 0.52
CA GLY A 730 14.50 -13.30 -0.66
C GLY A 730 15.02 -14.74 -0.68
N LEU A 731 16.29 -14.96 -0.37
CA LEU A 731 16.92 -16.27 -0.35
C LEU A 731 16.31 -17.18 0.74
N THR A 732 16.12 -16.63 1.93
CA THR A 732 15.60 -17.38 3.10
C THR A 732 14.12 -17.71 3.01
N ARG A 733 13.39 -17.27 1.96
CA ARG A 733 12.03 -17.72 1.69
C ARG A 733 11.95 -19.11 1.09
N ALA A 734 13.07 -19.66 0.60
CA ALA A 734 13.13 -20.99 0.02
C ALA A 734 13.28 -22.08 1.11
N LYS A 735 12.45 -23.13 1.01
CA LYS A 735 12.51 -24.31 1.90
C LYS A 735 13.36 -25.44 1.36
N LYS A 736 13.25 -25.71 0.03
CA LYS A 736 13.85 -26.87 -0.60
C LYS A 736 14.85 -26.50 -1.71
N LEU A 737 14.55 -25.42 -2.46
CA LEU A 737 15.39 -25.00 -3.57
C LEU A 737 15.32 -23.49 -3.76
N ALA A 738 16.46 -22.85 -3.83
CA ALA A 738 16.61 -21.45 -4.22
C ALA A 738 17.39 -21.35 -5.53
N ILE A 739 16.85 -20.59 -6.50
CA ILE A 739 17.54 -20.33 -7.77
C ILE A 739 17.74 -18.83 -7.90
N VAL A 740 18.97 -18.38 -7.85
CA VAL A 740 19.35 -16.98 -8.05
C VAL A 740 19.71 -16.77 -9.52
N ILE A 741 19.07 -15.81 -10.18
CA ILE A 741 19.29 -15.50 -11.61
C ILE A 741 19.83 -14.08 -11.75
N GLY A 742 20.85 -13.88 -12.56
CA GLY A 742 21.29 -12.56 -12.95
C GLY A 742 22.78 -12.29 -12.79
N ALA A 743 23.14 -11.00 -12.72
CA ALA A 743 24.53 -10.58 -12.77
C ALA A 743 25.22 -10.66 -11.41
N LYS A 744 26.43 -11.24 -11.37
CA LYS A 744 27.30 -11.24 -10.18
C LYS A 744 27.49 -9.83 -9.60
N LYS A 745 27.53 -8.81 -10.47
CA LYS A 745 27.65 -7.41 -10.06
C LYS A 745 26.44 -6.95 -9.21
N ALA A 746 25.23 -7.40 -9.52
CA ALA A 746 24.04 -7.04 -8.73
C ALA A 746 24.10 -7.64 -7.31
N ILE A 747 24.58 -8.90 -7.17
CA ILE A 747 24.83 -9.54 -5.88
C ILE A 747 25.90 -8.76 -5.09
N ALA A 748 27.01 -8.41 -5.74
CA ALA A 748 28.09 -7.65 -5.09
C ALA A 748 27.60 -6.29 -4.59
N ILE A 749 26.78 -5.57 -5.37
CA ILE A 749 26.17 -4.30 -4.94
C ILE A 749 25.26 -4.53 -3.74
N ALA A 750 24.41 -5.55 -3.76
CA ALA A 750 23.54 -5.87 -2.64
C ALA A 750 24.33 -6.12 -1.34
N LEU A 751 25.46 -6.84 -1.42
CA LEU A 751 26.33 -7.15 -0.27
C LEU A 751 26.99 -5.91 0.34
N HIS A 752 27.39 -4.94 -0.50
CA HIS A 752 28.07 -3.72 -0.04
C HIS A 752 27.11 -2.60 0.35
N SER A 753 25.83 -2.70 0.00
CA SER A 753 24.82 -1.69 0.31
C SER A 753 24.29 -1.88 1.75
N THR A 754 25.05 -1.36 2.73
CA THR A 754 24.68 -1.37 4.15
C THR A 754 24.09 -0.04 4.60
N ASP A 755 24.49 1.08 3.99
CA ASP A 755 24.14 2.44 4.44
C ASP A 755 22.69 2.84 4.15
N LYS A 756 22.02 2.20 3.17
CA LYS A 756 20.61 2.45 2.84
C LYS A 756 19.61 1.94 3.89
N GLN A 757 20.09 1.31 4.96
CA GLN A 757 19.23 0.66 5.96
C GLN A 757 19.19 1.37 7.31
N GLN A 758 19.99 2.41 7.49
CA GLN A 758 19.97 3.16 8.73
C GLN A 758 18.70 4.01 8.76
N ARG A 759 17.67 3.51 9.44
CA ARG A 759 16.46 4.27 9.69
C ARG A 759 16.71 5.29 10.78
N TYR A 760 16.22 6.48 10.58
CA TYR A 760 16.25 7.52 11.58
C TYR A 760 15.19 7.23 12.65
N THR A 761 15.63 6.72 13.81
CA THR A 761 14.82 6.42 15.00
C THR A 761 15.60 6.75 16.26
N GLN A 762 14.93 7.21 17.29
CA GLN A 762 15.51 7.51 18.60
C GLN A 762 15.09 6.53 19.69
N LEU A 763 14.34 5.45 19.34
CA LEU A 763 13.83 4.50 20.32
C LEU A 763 14.96 3.87 21.15
N GLN A 764 16.06 3.48 20.50
CA GLN A 764 17.25 2.95 21.19
C GLN A 764 17.80 3.94 22.23
N GLN A 765 18.01 5.19 21.84
CA GLN A 765 18.56 6.25 22.73
C GLN A 765 17.59 6.55 23.87
N ARG A 766 16.29 6.62 23.58
CA ARG A 766 15.26 6.86 24.60
C ARG A 766 15.25 5.74 25.66
N LEU A 767 15.39 4.49 25.23
CA LEU A 767 15.49 3.34 26.16
C LEU A 767 16.74 3.38 27.03
N ILE A 768 17.86 3.87 26.49
CA ILE A 768 19.11 4.04 27.25
C ILE A 768 18.98 5.18 28.27
N GLN A 769 18.30 6.26 27.92
CA GLN A 769 18.17 7.46 28.76
C GLN A 769 17.18 7.35 29.91
N ILE A 770 16.10 6.59 29.73
CA ILE A 770 15.05 6.42 30.77
C ILE A 770 15.52 5.54 31.95
N ALA A 771 16.63 4.87 31.83
CA ALA A 771 17.12 3.89 32.84
C ALA A 771 17.81 4.52 34.05
#